data_58902725b5fd1aa3ba5f2cba3a24d899
#
_entry.id   58902725b5fd1aa3ba5f2cba3a24d899
#
_cell.length_a   1.000
_cell.length_b   1.000
_cell.length_c   1.000
_cell.angle_alpha   90.00
_cell.angle_beta   90.00
_cell.angle_gamma   90.00
#
_symmetry.space_group_name_H-M   'P 1'
#
loop_
_entity.id
_entity.type
_entity.pdbx_description
1 polymer ?
#
loop_
_entity_poly.entity_id
_entity_poly.type
_entity_poly.pdbx_seq_one_letter_code
_entity_poly.pdbx_strand_id
1 'polypeptide(L)'
;MLYTSGTTGSPKGVMLTYNNLMTEMEGIYEKGIFDHRDQILALLPFHHVLPLTATVLLMLRYQTSIVFVRKIASKEIFEALEKNRVTALIGVPRVFKLFYDGIKQQIDAKFITRAIFKIMSKSKSIPLKRKVFSKVHKKFGGHLDFIVAGGAKLDPEIARFYETLGIYSLEGYGLTETSPVIAVNSKNERKIGTIGKKLYNVDVKIENEELWVKGPIVMKGYYNKPEKTAEVMTEDGWFKTGDLAKIDEEGYITIIGRRNSMIVLSNGKNIDPETLENRLIAKSDKLIKEAGIFNHQNKLAAIIIPDLLECRKRNINNVKTYIKNIVEDYNLSAHNYEKVLDYKVFEEELPKTRVGKLRRFMLPNLYEQNVVKKAKVAEPDNEVYKILKEYVKKAKGIEPQPEENLELEIGMDSLDIVEFFAYIENNFGLQLDEEKFAEMPNLKLLSEYINEKAVKIENNEINWKQIIEEAKPIKDDKNRWITKFLKVFLDVIIKVYFRIQRNGREKLDPKPKIYVSNHQSFIDPLILGSLLPKSILYNTIFLAIDWYFKKFPLKLLVSNGNVILIDINKNIRKSVEEIVGYLKSGKNVLIFPEGARTKDGKVAEFKKVFAIISKELGIDVQCLGIKGGFEAYSRYMKFPKPKKIKVAVLDIIKPEGSYEEIAEKAKEIITKYVESE
;
A
#
# COMPACT_ATOMS: atom_id res chain seq x y z
N MET A 1 0.90 -40.57 -9.43
CA MET A 1 1.85 -39.64 -10.06
C MET A 1 1.29 -38.21 -9.97
N LEU A 2 2.08 -37.26 -9.52
CA LEU A 2 1.70 -35.84 -9.41
C LEU A 2 2.74 -34.99 -10.16
N TYR A 3 2.28 -33.98 -10.90
CA TYR A 3 3.17 -33.11 -11.65
C TYR A 3 3.52 -31.86 -10.83
N THR A 4 4.82 -31.54 -10.76
CA THR A 4 5.31 -30.29 -10.18
C THR A 4 5.62 -29.31 -11.30
N SER A 5 5.19 -28.05 -11.12
CA SER A 5 5.65 -26.95 -11.97
C SER A 5 7.06 -26.55 -11.52
N GLY A 6 8.09 -27.16 -12.09
CA GLY A 6 9.47 -26.79 -11.79
C GLY A 6 9.71 -25.29 -12.03
N THR A 7 10.50 -24.64 -11.16
CA THR A 7 10.93 -23.25 -11.32
C THR A 7 11.84 -23.04 -12.55
N THR A 8 12.30 -24.14 -13.16
CA THR A 8 13.34 -24.16 -14.21
C THR A 8 12.87 -24.71 -15.57
N GLY A 9 11.57 -24.94 -15.80
CA GLY A 9 11.15 -25.43 -17.12
C GLY A 9 9.99 -26.44 -17.15
N SER A 10 10.11 -27.52 -17.90
CA SER A 10 9.05 -28.51 -18.13
C SER A 10 8.59 -29.20 -16.83
N PRO A 11 7.29 -29.47 -16.65
CA PRO A 11 6.75 -30.17 -15.50
C PRO A 11 7.43 -31.56 -15.32
N LYS A 12 7.62 -31.96 -14.06
CA LYS A 12 8.17 -33.24 -13.68
C LYS A 12 7.08 -34.07 -13.02
N GLY A 13 6.89 -35.31 -13.47
CA GLY A 13 5.96 -36.26 -12.86
C GLY A 13 6.61 -36.94 -11.66
N VAL A 14 6.22 -36.59 -10.44
CA VAL A 14 6.71 -37.23 -9.20
C VAL A 14 5.98 -38.57 -9.02
N MET A 15 6.74 -39.66 -8.92
CA MET A 15 6.19 -40.98 -8.67
C MET A 15 6.11 -41.29 -7.18
N LEU A 16 4.93 -41.15 -6.60
CA LEU A 16 4.63 -41.52 -5.22
C LEU A 16 3.97 -42.91 -5.19
N THR A 17 4.43 -43.73 -4.28
CA THR A 17 3.82 -45.05 -4.01
C THR A 17 2.76 -44.89 -2.91
N TYR A 18 1.90 -45.88 -2.78
CA TYR A 18 0.94 -45.96 -1.68
C TYR A 18 1.67 -45.95 -0.33
N ASN A 19 2.79 -46.67 -0.22
CA ASN A 19 3.60 -46.70 0.99
C ASN A 19 4.14 -45.32 1.36
N ASN A 20 4.57 -44.49 0.40
CA ASN A 20 5.04 -43.14 0.69
C ASN A 20 3.94 -42.29 1.38
N LEU A 21 2.71 -42.36 0.84
CA LEU A 21 1.56 -41.62 1.37
C LEU A 21 1.11 -42.13 2.75
N MET A 22 1.04 -43.44 2.92
CA MET A 22 0.62 -44.04 4.18
C MET A 22 1.60 -43.76 5.29
N THR A 23 2.91 -43.86 5.02
CA THR A 23 3.96 -43.59 6.02
C THR A 23 4.00 -42.11 6.39
N GLU A 24 3.77 -41.19 5.45
CA GLU A 24 3.67 -39.75 5.73
C GLU A 24 2.46 -39.45 6.64
N MET A 25 1.30 -40.01 6.32
CA MET A 25 0.10 -39.84 7.13
C MET A 25 0.29 -40.36 8.56
N GLU A 26 0.96 -41.52 8.72
CA GLU A 26 1.29 -42.06 10.05
C GLU A 26 2.20 -41.14 10.82
N GLY A 27 3.24 -40.56 10.18
CA GLY A 27 4.14 -39.58 10.78
C GLY A 27 3.42 -38.33 11.26
N ILE A 28 2.43 -37.81 10.52
CA ILE A 28 1.61 -36.68 10.94
C ILE A 28 0.62 -37.08 12.04
N TYR A 29 0.04 -38.29 11.95
CA TYR A 29 -0.89 -38.80 12.94
C TYR A 29 -0.27 -38.85 14.32
N GLU A 30 0.94 -39.38 14.45
CA GLU A 30 1.70 -39.44 15.70
C GLU A 30 2.05 -38.06 16.30
N LYS A 31 2.08 -36.99 15.48
CA LYS A 31 2.23 -35.62 15.98
C LYS A 31 1.00 -35.09 16.72
N GLY A 32 -0.15 -35.76 16.65
CA GLY A 32 -1.37 -35.40 17.36
C GLY A 32 -1.89 -34.00 17.05
N ILE A 33 -1.80 -33.59 15.77
CA ILE A 33 -2.22 -32.24 15.34
C ILE A 33 -3.74 -32.12 15.34
N PHE A 34 -4.42 -33.16 14.86
CA PHE A 34 -5.87 -33.25 14.71
C PHE A 34 -6.46 -34.33 15.64
N ASP A 35 -7.75 -34.25 15.88
CA ASP A 35 -8.51 -35.32 16.51
C ASP A 35 -9.87 -35.54 15.81
N HIS A 36 -10.61 -36.59 16.15
CA HIS A 36 -11.88 -36.96 15.51
C HIS A 36 -13.00 -35.90 15.67
N ARG A 37 -12.84 -34.93 16.57
CA ARG A 37 -13.80 -33.83 16.79
C ARG A 37 -13.53 -32.64 15.89
N ASP A 38 -12.38 -32.61 15.21
CA ASP A 38 -12.02 -31.51 14.34
C ASP A 38 -12.93 -31.47 13.10
N GLN A 39 -13.17 -30.28 12.60
CA GLN A 39 -13.85 -30.03 11.35
C GLN A 39 -12.97 -29.12 10.48
N ILE A 40 -12.60 -29.61 9.31
CA ILE A 40 -11.62 -28.96 8.44
C ILE A 40 -12.32 -28.33 7.25
N LEU A 41 -12.00 -27.08 6.94
CA LEU A 41 -12.46 -26.42 5.72
C LEU A 41 -11.47 -26.64 4.59
N ALA A 42 -11.92 -27.25 3.50
CA ALA A 42 -11.15 -27.49 2.30
C ALA A 42 -11.06 -26.23 1.43
N LEU A 43 -9.89 -25.58 1.40
CA LEU A 43 -9.65 -24.33 0.67
C LEU A 43 -8.73 -24.48 -0.54
N LEU A 44 -8.03 -25.62 -0.66
CA LEU A 44 -7.01 -25.82 -1.67
C LEU A 44 -7.47 -26.84 -2.73
N PRO A 45 -7.04 -26.68 -4.00
CA PRO A 45 -7.40 -27.63 -5.07
C PRO A 45 -6.75 -29.01 -4.89
N PHE A 46 -7.52 -30.08 -4.95
CA PHE A 46 -7.09 -31.46 -4.66
C PHE A 46 -6.14 -32.11 -5.68
N HIS A 47 -5.83 -31.44 -6.79
CA HIS A 47 -4.81 -31.92 -7.74
C HIS A 47 -3.36 -31.66 -7.24
N HIS A 48 -3.18 -30.95 -6.12
CA HIS A 48 -1.90 -30.81 -5.43
C HIS A 48 -1.77 -31.83 -4.30
N VAL A 49 -0.53 -32.25 -4.03
CA VAL A 49 -0.24 -33.25 -2.99
C VAL A 49 -0.70 -32.80 -1.60
N LEU A 50 -0.44 -31.55 -1.20
CA LEU A 50 -0.77 -31.06 0.14
C LEU A 50 -2.27 -31.17 0.46
N PRO A 51 -3.22 -30.64 -0.32
CA PRO A 51 -4.63 -30.82 -0.02
C PRO A 51 -5.12 -32.26 -0.18
N LEU A 52 -4.54 -33.04 -1.11
CA LEU A 52 -4.89 -34.46 -1.26
C LEU A 52 -4.54 -35.24 0.01
N THR A 53 -3.32 -35.10 0.52
CA THR A 53 -2.86 -35.84 1.71
C THR A 53 -3.39 -35.23 2.99
N ALA A 54 -3.17 -33.93 3.24
CA ALA A 54 -3.48 -33.30 4.51
C ALA A 54 -4.98 -32.98 4.71
N THR A 55 -5.75 -32.76 3.62
CA THR A 55 -7.19 -32.44 3.76
C THR A 55 -8.10 -33.63 3.49
N VAL A 56 -7.69 -34.60 2.65
CA VAL A 56 -8.54 -35.76 2.34
C VAL A 56 -8.04 -36.99 3.07
N LEU A 57 -6.87 -37.53 2.71
CA LEU A 57 -6.42 -38.83 3.19
C LEU A 57 -6.17 -38.83 4.70
N LEU A 58 -5.51 -37.82 5.22
CA LEU A 58 -5.24 -37.67 6.66
C LEU A 58 -6.53 -37.50 7.45
N MET A 59 -7.49 -36.73 6.94
CA MET A 59 -8.78 -36.51 7.62
C MET A 59 -9.61 -37.80 7.67
N LEU A 60 -9.56 -38.64 6.64
CA LEU A 60 -10.15 -39.98 6.69
C LEU A 60 -9.47 -40.85 7.77
N ARG A 61 -8.16 -40.76 7.92
CA ARG A 61 -7.41 -41.49 8.98
C ARG A 61 -7.78 -41.03 10.39
N TYR A 62 -8.04 -39.72 10.59
CA TYR A 62 -8.52 -39.15 11.84
C TYR A 62 -10.02 -39.30 12.07
N GLN A 63 -10.79 -39.75 11.07
CA GLN A 63 -12.24 -39.82 11.08
C GLN A 63 -12.90 -38.43 11.34
N THR A 64 -12.28 -37.38 10.81
CA THR A 64 -12.74 -35.99 10.94
C THR A 64 -13.67 -35.59 9.81
N SER A 65 -14.48 -34.57 10.04
CA SER A 65 -15.38 -34.00 9.03
C SER A 65 -14.65 -33.02 8.11
N ILE A 66 -14.92 -33.11 6.79
CA ILE A 66 -14.40 -32.18 5.80
C ILE A 66 -15.54 -31.32 5.26
N VAL A 67 -15.40 -30.02 5.33
CA VAL A 67 -16.36 -29.04 4.82
C VAL A 67 -15.85 -28.52 3.47
N PHE A 68 -16.68 -28.57 2.44
CA PHE A 68 -16.36 -28.09 1.10
C PHE A 68 -17.07 -26.78 0.80
N VAL A 69 -16.40 -25.84 0.13
CA VAL A 69 -16.96 -24.60 -0.41
C VAL A 69 -17.09 -24.69 -1.94
N ARG A 70 -18.16 -24.14 -2.49
CA ARG A 70 -18.39 -24.16 -3.95
C ARG A 70 -17.45 -23.20 -4.69
N LYS A 71 -17.14 -22.06 -4.06
CA LYS A 71 -16.23 -21.03 -4.57
C LYS A 71 -15.32 -20.53 -3.44
N ILE A 72 -14.06 -20.25 -3.76
CA ILE A 72 -13.11 -19.66 -2.83
C ILE A 72 -13.33 -18.14 -2.85
N ALA A 73 -14.43 -17.68 -2.25
CA ALA A 73 -14.78 -16.29 -2.06
C ALA A 73 -14.97 -16.00 -0.57
N SER A 74 -14.60 -14.81 -0.11
CA SER A 74 -14.62 -14.45 1.31
C SER A 74 -15.97 -14.70 1.96
N LYS A 75 -17.07 -14.35 1.30
CA LYS A 75 -18.43 -14.56 1.82
C LYS A 75 -18.73 -16.03 2.07
N GLU A 76 -18.46 -16.89 1.09
CA GLU A 76 -18.73 -18.33 1.16
C GLU A 76 -17.85 -19.03 2.21
N ILE A 77 -16.60 -18.58 2.34
CA ILE A 77 -15.69 -19.09 3.38
C ILE A 77 -16.23 -18.75 4.77
N PHE A 78 -16.62 -17.49 5.03
CA PHE A 78 -17.15 -17.10 6.35
C PHE A 78 -18.48 -17.78 6.66
N GLU A 79 -19.38 -17.94 5.68
CA GLU A 79 -20.61 -18.70 5.84
C GLU A 79 -20.35 -20.17 6.18
N ALA A 80 -19.37 -20.80 5.51
CA ALA A 80 -18.99 -22.17 5.78
C ALA A 80 -18.39 -22.34 7.18
N LEU A 81 -17.55 -21.41 7.62
CA LEU A 81 -16.98 -21.36 8.97
C LEU A 81 -18.06 -21.27 10.04
N GLU A 82 -19.05 -20.40 9.84
CA GLU A 82 -20.12 -20.17 10.80
C GLU A 82 -21.09 -21.35 10.88
N LYS A 83 -21.54 -21.88 9.72
CA LYS A 83 -22.54 -22.94 9.65
C LYS A 83 -22.03 -24.31 10.11
N ASN A 84 -20.74 -24.60 9.90
CA ASN A 84 -20.20 -25.95 10.06
C ASN A 84 -19.26 -26.11 11.26
N ARG A 85 -19.16 -25.12 12.17
CA ARG A 85 -18.34 -25.20 13.40
C ARG A 85 -16.89 -25.61 13.11
N VAL A 86 -16.30 -25.08 12.03
CA VAL A 86 -14.94 -25.40 11.58
C VAL A 86 -13.92 -25.10 12.69
N THR A 87 -13.07 -26.08 13.01
CA THR A 87 -12.04 -25.96 14.07
C THR A 87 -10.65 -25.71 13.50
N ALA A 88 -10.39 -26.12 12.26
CA ALA A 88 -9.07 -25.94 11.64
C ALA A 88 -9.14 -25.53 10.18
N LEU A 89 -8.16 -24.71 9.77
CA LEU A 89 -7.94 -24.29 8.38
C LEU A 89 -6.58 -24.78 7.91
N ILE A 90 -6.55 -25.52 6.81
CA ILE A 90 -5.31 -25.87 6.11
C ILE A 90 -5.22 -25.02 4.87
N GLY A 91 -4.12 -24.25 4.72
CA GLY A 91 -4.00 -23.31 3.62
C GLY A 91 -2.57 -22.87 3.32
N VAL A 92 -2.45 -22.03 2.30
CA VAL A 92 -1.19 -21.37 1.97
C VAL A 92 -1.10 -20.00 2.67
N PRO A 93 0.09 -19.46 2.94
CA PRO A 93 0.28 -18.19 3.66
C PRO A 93 -0.51 -17.02 3.11
N ARG A 94 -0.72 -16.96 1.79
CA ARG A 94 -1.52 -15.91 1.14
C ARG A 94 -2.97 -15.84 1.63
N VAL A 95 -3.59 -16.99 1.91
CA VAL A 95 -4.97 -17.03 2.45
C VAL A 95 -5.00 -16.45 3.85
N PHE A 96 -4.05 -16.83 4.70
CA PHE A 96 -3.95 -16.32 6.07
C PHE A 96 -3.58 -14.84 6.10
N LYS A 97 -2.77 -14.37 5.16
CA LYS A 97 -2.46 -12.95 5.00
C LYS A 97 -3.70 -12.12 4.66
N LEU A 98 -4.59 -12.58 3.81
CA LEU A 98 -5.85 -11.87 3.50
C LEU A 98 -6.72 -11.66 4.74
N PHE A 99 -6.86 -12.68 5.59
CA PHE A 99 -7.60 -12.56 6.84
C PHE A 99 -6.87 -11.64 7.83
N TYR A 100 -5.54 -11.78 7.95
CA TYR A 100 -4.70 -10.91 8.75
C TYR A 100 -4.91 -9.44 8.38
N ASP A 101 -4.77 -9.09 7.11
CA ASP A 101 -4.89 -7.71 6.62
C ASP A 101 -6.27 -7.11 6.96
N GLY A 102 -7.35 -7.86 6.76
CA GLY A 102 -8.71 -7.41 7.06
C GLY A 102 -8.98 -7.22 8.56
N ILE A 103 -8.49 -8.11 9.41
CA ILE A 103 -8.68 -8.01 10.87
C ILE A 103 -7.74 -6.95 11.47
N LYS A 104 -6.49 -6.91 11.03
CA LYS A 104 -5.48 -5.95 11.47
C LYS A 104 -5.93 -4.52 11.23
N GLN A 105 -6.52 -4.24 10.06
CA GLN A 105 -7.08 -2.95 9.75
C GLN A 105 -8.17 -2.52 10.75
N GLN A 106 -9.04 -3.44 11.17
CA GLN A 106 -10.09 -3.15 12.16
C GLN A 106 -9.52 -2.93 13.56
N ILE A 107 -8.48 -3.69 13.95
CA ILE A 107 -7.79 -3.52 15.23
C ILE A 107 -7.05 -2.17 15.27
N ASP A 108 -6.38 -1.80 14.19
CA ASP A 108 -5.57 -0.58 14.11
C ASP A 108 -6.41 0.69 13.96
N ALA A 109 -7.67 0.57 13.53
CA ALA A 109 -8.58 1.69 13.38
C ALA A 109 -8.89 2.43 14.70
N LYS A 110 -8.78 1.75 15.86
CA LYS A 110 -9.11 2.32 17.17
C LYS A 110 -7.93 2.18 18.13
N PHE A 111 -7.63 3.25 18.87
CA PHE A 111 -6.55 3.26 19.87
C PHE A 111 -6.73 2.15 20.94
N ILE A 112 -7.96 1.99 21.44
CA ILE A 112 -8.27 1.00 22.49
C ILE A 112 -8.01 -0.43 21.99
N THR A 113 -8.45 -0.78 20.78
CA THR A 113 -8.23 -2.13 20.23
C THR A 113 -6.76 -2.43 19.99
N ARG A 114 -5.96 -1.44 19.56
CA ARG A 114 -4.49 -1.56 19.46
C ARG A 114 -3.83 -1.80 20.82
N ALA A 115 -4.26 -1.06 21.85
CA ALA A 115 -3.73 -1.22 23.20
C ALA A 115 -4.06 -2.61 23.77
N ILE A 116 -5.30 -3.08 23.61
CA ILE A 116 -5.72 -4.42 24.01
C ILE A 116 -4.91 -5.49 23.27
N PHE A 117 -4.74 -5.35 21.96
CA PHE A 117 -3.95 -6.28 21.15
C PHE A 117 -2.49 -6.36 21.64
N LYS A 118 -1.87 -5.21 21.94
CA LYS A 118 -0.51 -5.13 22.48
C LYS A 118 -0.37 -5.79 23.87
N ILE A 119 -1.40 -5.69 24.72
CA ILE A 119 -1.42 -6.36 26.02
C ILE A 119 -1.57 -7.87 25.84
N MET A 120 -2.51 -8.30 24.98
CA MET A 120 -2.77 -9.71 24.73
C MET A 120 -1.63 -10.41 23.99
N SER A 121 -0.81 -9.71 23.21
CA SER A 121 0.39 -10.31 22.58
C SER A 121 1.43 -10.80 23.60
N LYS A 122 1.42 -10.25 24.81
CA LYS A 122 2.30 -10.68 25.91
C LYS A 122 1.68 -11.79 26.77
N SER A 123 0.36 -12.01 26.68
CA SER A 123 -0.33 -13.04 27.46
C SER A 123 -0.02 -14.43 26.91
N LYS A 124 0.12 -15.43 27.79
CA LYS A 124 0.24 -16.85 27.42
C LYS A 124 -1.11 -17.58 27.47
N SER A 125 -2.15 -16.98 28.06
CA SER A 125 -3.46 -17.62 28.27
C SER A 125 -4.31 -17.58 27.00
N ILE A 126 -4.44 -18.71 26.30
CA ILE A 126 -5.32 -18.87 25.12
C ILE A 126 -6.80 -18.60 25.46
N PRO A 127 -7.38 -19.14 26.58
CA PRO A 127 -8.77 -18.86 26.94
C PRO A 127 -9.04 -17.36 27.13
N LEU A 128 -8.14 -16.64 27.77
CA LEU A 128 -8.26 -15.18 27.96
C LEU A 128 -8.26 -14.44 26.62
N LYS A 129 -7.32 -14.78 25.73
CA LYS A 129 -7.24 -14.21 24.37
C LYS A 129 -8.56 -14.42 23.61
N ARG A 130 -9.09 -15.64 23.61
CA ARG A 130 -10.37 -15.98 22.96
C ARG A 130 -11.54 -15.17 23.51
N LYS A 131 -11.61 -15.00 24.83
CA LYS A 131 -12.64 -14.19 25.49
C LYS A 131 -12.53 -12.72 25.05
N VAL A 132 -11.34 -12.15 25.07
CA VAL A 132 -11.06 -10.75 24.67
C VAL A 132 -11.40 -10.52 23.19
N PHE A 133 -10.99 -11.42 22.30
CA PHE A 133 -11.22 -11.34 20.87
C PHE A 133 -12.47 -12.10 20.39
N SER A 134 -13.47 -12.31 21.27
CA SER A 134 -14.69 -13.07 20.98
C SER A 134 -15.43 -12.59 19.71
N LYS A 135 -15.41 -11.28 19.41
CA LYS A 135 -15.98 -10.74 18.17
C LYS A 135 -15.25 -11.21 16.92
N VAL A 136 -13.94 -11.40 16.98
CA VAL A 136 -13.15 -11.95 15.89
C VAL A 136 -13.42 -13.45 15.75
N HIS A 137 -13.45 -14.18 16.88
CA HIS A 137 -13.79 -15.60 16.87
C HIS A 137 -15.19 -15.86 16.29
N LYS A 138 -16.19 -15.04 16.63
CA LYS A 138 -17.54 -15.14 16.04
C LYS A 138 -17.53 -15.03 14.51
N LYS A 139 -16.71 -14.15 13.94
CA LYS A 139 -16.55 -14.05 12.47
C LYS A 139 -15.96 -15.32 11.86
N PHE A 140 -15.13 -16.03 12.61
CA PHE A 140 -14.61 -17.34 12.23
C PHE A 140 -15.50 -18.51 12.69
N GLY A 141 -16.79 -18.27 12.91
CA GLY A 141 -17.75 -19.29 13.34
C GLY A 141 -17.66 -19.68 14.81
N GLY A 142 -16.80 -19.04 15.61
CA GLY A 142 -16.65 -19.26 17.06
C GLY A 142 -15.85 -20.50 17.45
N HIS A 143 -15.49 -21.38 16.50
CA HIS A 143 -14.90 -22.68 16.77
C HIS A 143 -13.46 -22.83 16.28
N LEU A 144 -12.95 -21.90 15.46
CA LEU A 144 -11.60 -22.00 14.90
C LEU A 144 -10.56 -22.04 16.02
N ASP A 145 -9.82 -23.16 16.09
CA ASP A 145 -8.81 -23.43 17.09
C ASP A 145 -7.38 -23.19 16.56
N PHE A 146 -7.12 -23.62 15.35
CA PHE A 146 -5.80 -23.51 14.73
C PHE A 146 -5.84 -23.36 13.22
N ILE A 147 -4.72 -22.86 12.70
CA ILE A 147 -4.42 -22.83 11.28
C ILE A 147 -3.17 -23.66 11.00
N VAL A 148 -3.12 -24.32 9.85
CA VAL A 148 -1.93 -25.04 9.35
C VAL A 148 -1.51 -24.40 8.03
N ALA A 149 -0.35 -23.75 8.04
CA ALA A 149 0.23 -23.12 6.86
C ALA A 149 1.25 -24.07 6.20
N GLY A 150 1.09 -24.27 4.90
CA GLY A 150 2.01 -25.08 4.11
C GLY A 150 2.24 -24.53 2.70
N GLY A 151 3.21 -25.13 1.98
CA GLY A 151 3.52 -24.80 0.59
C GLY A 151 4.36 -23.54 0.35
N ALA A 152 4.48 -22.64 1.33
CA ALA A 152 5.38 -21.51 1.35
C ALA A 152 5.64 -21.07 2.80
N LYS A 153 6.67 -20.24 3.03
CA LYS A 153 7.01 -19.72 4.36
C LYS A 153 5.93 -18.77 4.86
N LEU A 154 5.45 -18.97 6.08
CA LEU A 154 4.55 -18.06 6.77
C LEU A 154 5.36 -16.93 7.41
N ASP A 155 4.90 -15.69 7.22
CA ASP A 155 5.50 -14.54 7.91
C ASP A 155 5.34 -14.71 9.44
N PRO A 156 6.42 -14.64 10.21
CA PRO A 156 6.36 -14.75 11.67
C PRO A 156 5.46 -13.68 12.33
N GLU A 157 5.26 -12.51 11.70
CA GLU A 157 4.33 -11.51 12.21
C GLU A 157 2.88 -11.99 12.08
N ILE A 158 2.53 -12.61 10.95
CA ILE A 158 1.20 -13.20 10.73
C ILE A 158 0.96 -14.35 11.71
N ALA A 159 1.95 -15.22 11.92
CA ALA A 159 1.84 -16.30 12.89
C ALA A 159 1.60 -15.76 14.31
N ARG A 160 2.40 -14.78 14.77
CA ARG A 160 2.22 -14.11 16.07
C ARG A 160 0.86 -13.41 16.20
N PHE A 161 0.34 -12.89 15.11
CA PHE A 161 -0.97 -12.27 15.11
C PHE A 161 -2.09 -13.27 15.44
N TYR A 162 -2.11 -14.44 14.77
CA TYR A 162 -3.09 -15.49 15.08
C TYR A 162 -2.95 -15.99 16.50
N GLU A 163 -1.72 -16.22 16.98
CA GLU A 163 -1.44 -16.61 18.38
C GLU A 163 -1.93 -15.54 19.38
N THR A 164 -1.86 -14.25 19.02
CA THR A 164 -2.37 -13.16 19.84
C THR A 164 -3.89 -13.17 19.92
N LEU A 165 -4.57 -13.57 18.85
CA LEU A 165 -6.02 -13.76 18.84
C LEU A 165 -6.48 -15.03 19.63
N GLY A 166 -5.55 -15.91 20.00
CA GLY A 166 -5.84 -17.19 20.63
C GLY A 166 -6.14 -18.32 19.65
N ILE A 167 -5.63 -18.20 18.41
CA ILE A 167 -5.70 -19.23 17.36
C ILE A 167 -4.26 -19.74 17.17
N TYR A 168 -4.04 -21.04 17.32
CA TYR A 168 -2.74 -21.63 17.13
C TYR A 168 -2.28 -21.52 15.66
N SER A 169 -1.05 -21.12 15.43
CA SER A 169 -0.46 -21.05 14.10
C SER A 169 0.59 -22.14 13.94
N LEU A 170 0.26 -23.14 13.13
CA LEU A 170 1.12 -24.27 12.84
C LEU A 170 1.67 -24.13 11.43
N GLU A 171 2.96 -24.36 11.26
CA GLU A 171 3.63 -24.34 9.96
C GLU A 171 4.17 -25.72 9.65
N GLY A 172 3.88 -26.22 8.47
CA GLY A 172 4.40 -27.49 7.95
C GLY A 172 5.19 -27.27 6.67
N TYR A 173 6.22 -28.09 6.48
CA TYR A 173 7.11 -28.01 5.34
C TYR A 173 7.32 -29.36 4.70
N GLY A 174 7.42 -29.31 3.37
CA GLY A 174 7.84 -30.41 2.55
C GLY A 174 7.58 -30.13 1.07
N LEU A 175 7.77 -31.13 0.25
CA LEU A 175 7.78 -31.11 -1.20
C LEU A 175 6.89 -32.19 -1.76
N THR A 176 6.45 -32.07 -2.99
CA THR A 176 5.71 -33.16 -3.65
C THR A 176 6.53 -34.46 -3.63
N GLU A 177 7.83 -34.32 -3.75
CA GLU A 177 8.83 -35.41 -3.71
C GLU A 177 8.93 -36.11 -2.34
N THR A 178 8.32 -35.53 -1.28
CA THR A 178 8.35 -36.08 0.08
C THR A 178 6.95 -36.35 0.67
N SER A 179 5.91 -36.45 -0.16
CA SER A 179 4.55 -36.99 0.08
C SER A 179 3.51 -36.19 0.88
N PRO A 180 3.55 -34.93 1.26
CA PRO A 180 4.60 -33.94 1.10
C PRO A 180 5.36 -33.58 2.37
N VAL A 181 4.91 -33.95 3.59
CA VAL A 181 5.37 -33.36 4.85
C VAL A 181 6.64 -34.02 5.40
N ILE A 182 7.69 -33.22 5.64
CA ILE A 182 8.93 -33.62 6.29
C ILE A 182 8.90 -33.24 7.77
N ALA A 183 8.44 -32.03 8.07
CA ALA A 183 8.40 -31.45 9.41
C ALA A 183 7.15 -30.61 9.58
N VAL A 184 6.63 -30.54 10.80
CA VAL A 184 5.45 -29.75 11.12
C VAL A 184 5.43 -29.35 12.60
N ASN A 185 4.97 -28.14 12.90
CA ASN A 185 4.64 -27.71 14.25
C ASN A 185 3.34 -28.38 14.74
N SER A 186 3.23 -28.66 16.03
CA SER A 186 2.00 -29.09 16.68
C SER A 186 1.54 -28.10 17.76
N LYS A 187 0.34 -28.27 18.31
CA LYS A 187 -0.16 -27.38 19.37
C LYS A 187 0.74 -27.35 20.61
N ASN A 188 1.34 -28.48 20.95
CA ASN A 188 2.17 -28.65 22.14
C ASN A 188 3.67 -28.42 21.86
N GLU A 189 4.09 -28.57 20.61
CA GLU A 189 5.48 -28.50 20.20
C GLU A 189 5.60 -27.61 18.95
N ARG A 190 5.76 -26.29 19.19
CA ARG A 190 5.85 -25.29 18.10
C ARG A 190 6.78 -24.13 18.45
N LYS A 191 7.43 -23.61 17.43
CA LYS A 191 8.30 -22.45 17.49
C LYS A 191 8.06 -21.57 16.26
N ILE A 192 7.50 -20.37 16.48
CA ILE A 192 7.15 -19.45 15.39
C ILE A 192 8.40 -19.08 14.58
N GLY A 193 8.28 -19.13 13.25
CA GLY A 193 9.38 -18.88 12.31
C GLY A 193 10.18 -20.13 11.97
N THR A 194 9.78 -21.30 12.49
CA THR A 194 10.29 -22.61 12.13
C THR A 194 9.20 -23.48 11.52
N ILE A 195 9.59 -24.47 10.75
CA ILE A 195 8.69 -25.47 10.20
C ILE A 195 8.38 -26.61 11.17
N GLY A 196 8.76 -26.47 12.45
CA GLY A 196 8.62 -27.52 13.45
C GLY A 196 9.79 -28.53 13.44
N LYS A 197 9.57 -29.67 14.09
CA LYS A 197 10.49 -30.80 14.11
C LYS A 197 10.09 -31.82 13.07
N LYS A 198 11.08 -32.61 12.61
CA LYS A 198 10.88 -33.70 11.66
C LYS A 198 9.81 -34.70 12.13
N LEU A 199 9.18 -35.39 11.23
CA LEU A 199 8.36 -36.56 11.55
C LEU A 199 9.26 -37.66 12.14
N TYR A 200 8.72 -38.52 12.97
CA TYR A 200 9.49 -39.56 13.67
C TYR A 200 10.12 -40.60 12.72
N ASN A 201 9.47 -40.88 11.61
CA ASN A 201 9.84 -41.85 10.60
C ASN A 201 10.65 -41.28 9.43
N VAL A 202 11.24 -40.10 9.62
CA VAL A 202 12.04 -39.38 8.63
C VAL A 202 13.39 -39.01 9.25
N ASP A 203 14.46 -39.20 8.51
CA ASP A 203 15.78 -38.70 8.86
C ASP A 203 16.06 -37.42 8.07
N VAL A 204 16.67 -36.46 8.75
CA VAL A 204 17.08 -35.19 8.16
C VAL A 204 18.52 -34.85 8.55
N LYS A 205 19.26 -34.24 7.64
CA LYS A 205 20.58 -33.67 7.92
C LYS A 205 20.76 -32.37 7.15
N ILE A 206 21.69 -31.55 7.61
CA ILE A 206 22.15 -30.37 6.86
C ILE A 206 23.49 -30.72 6.21
N GLU A 207 23.50 -30.64 4.87
CA GLU A 207 24.70 -30.90 4.08
C GLU A 207 24.95 -29.72 3.16
N ASN A 208 26.09 -29.03 3.29
CA ASN A 208 26.38 -27.80 2.56
C ASN A 208 25.24 -26.74 2.65
N GLU A 209 24.76 -26.49 3.88
CA GLU A 209 23.62 -25.63 4.21
C GLU A 209 22.26 -26.09 3.66
N GLU A 210 22.20 -27.16 2.88
CA GLU A 210 21.00 -27.72 2.29
C GLU A 210 20.37 -28.79 3.18
N LEU A 211 19.04 -28.79 3.28
CA LEU A 211 18.28 -29.83 3.97
C LEU A 211 18.21 -31.08 3.09
N TRP A 212 18.75 -32.18 3.60
CA TRP A 212 18.63 -33.51 2.97
C TRP A 212 17.71 -34.37 3.81
N VAL A 213 16.93 -35.21 3.12
CA VAL A 213 15.88 -36.03 3.73
C VAL A 213 16.01 -37.47 3.28
N LYS A 214 15.87 -38.41 4.21
CA LYS A 214 15.83 -39.84 3.93
C LYS A 214 14.67 -40.49 4.69
N GLY A 215 13.99 -41.41 4.05
CA GLY A 215 12.91 -42.15 4.69
C GLY A 215 11.85 -42.63 3.69
N PRO A 216 10.89 -43.41 4.18
CA PRO A 216 9.88 -44.01 3.32
C PRO A 216 8.89 -43.03 2.70
N ILE A 217 8.91 -41.74 3.10
CA ILE A 217 8.09 -40.68 2.49
C ILE A 217 8.68 -40.18 1.16
N VAL A 218 9.96 -40.49 0.87
CA VAL A 218 10.65 -39.97 -0.31
C VAL A 218 10.14 -40.70 -1.58
N MET A 219 9.91 -39.94 -2.64
CA MET A 219 9.42 -40.45 -3.93
C MET A 219 10.28 -41.59 -4.52
N LYS A 220 9.72 -42.38 -5.40
CA LYS A 220 10.48 -43.35 -6.19
C LYS A 220 11.41 -42.69 -7.23
N GLY A 221 11.09 -41.50 -7.68
CA GLY A 221 11.81 -40.72 -8.69
C GLY A 221 10.88 -39.94 -9.60
N TYR A 222 11.46 -39.29 -10.61
CA TYR A 222 10.70 -38.58 -11.64
C TYR A 222 10.39 -39.52 -12.84
N TYR A 223 9.14 -39.55 -13.26
CA TYR A 223 8.66 -40.35 -14.36
C TYR A 223 9.39 -40.02 -15.67
N ASN A 224 9.97 -41.07 -16.32
CA ASN A 224 10.76 -40.95 -17.53
C ASN A 224 11.89 -39.91 -17.50
N LYS A 225 12.45 -39.63 -16.30
CA LYS A 225 13.57 -38.67 -16.12
C LYS A 225 14.59 -39.24 -15.11
N PRO A 226 15.28 -40.35 -15.42
CA PRO A 226 16.23 -40.99 -14.50
C PRO A 226 17.42 -40.08 -14.16
N GLU A 227 17.92 -39.29 -15.13
CA GLU A 227 19.01 -38.34 -14.92
C GLU A 227 18.60 -37.26 -13.90
N LYS A 228 17.39 -36.70 -14.03
CA LYS A 228 16.88 -35.72 -13.06
C LYS A 228 16.63 -36.31 -11.67
N THR A 229 16.35 -37.59 -11.61
CA THR A 229 16.26 -38.32 -10.33
C THR A 229 17.63 -38.45 -9.68
N ALA A 230 18.66 -38.82 -10.44
CA ALA A 230 20.04 -38.95 -9.97
C ALA A 230 20.65 -37.60 -9.51
N GLU A 231 20.21 -36.47 -10.09
CA GLU A 231 20.65 -35.14 -9.62
C GLU A 231 20.22 -34.86 -8.18
N VAL A 232 19.04 -35.36 -7.76
CA VAL A 232 18.42 -35.01 -6.46
C VAL A 232 18.41 -36.17 -5.47
N MET A 233 18.76 -37.36 -5.87
CA MET A 233 18.84 -38.54 -5.00
C MET A 233 20.26 -39.11 -4.99
N THR A 234 20.78 -39.44 -3.81
CA THR A 234 22.05 -40.13 -3.66
C THR A 234 21.86 -41.62 -3.71
N GLU A 235 22.93 -42.38 -3.97
CA GLU A 235 22.92 -43.85 -4.03
C GLU A 235 22.47 -44.49 -2.71
N ASP A 236 22.82 -43.87 -1.58
CA ASP A 236 22.42 -44.29 -0.25
C ASP A 236 21.04 -43.80 0.20
N GLY A 237 20.26 -43.19 -0.72
CA GLY A 237 18.84 -42.87 -0.53
C GLY A 237 18.51 -41.52 0.11
N TRP A 238 19.46 -40.59 0.19
CA TRP A 238 19.15 -39.21 0.58
C TRP A 238 18.58 -38.42 -0.58
N PHE A 239 17.51 -37.70 -0.29
CA PHE A 239 16.90 -36.75 -1.21
C PHE A 239 17.37 -35.32 -0.87
N LYS A 240 17.92 -34.64 -1.87
CA LYS A 240 18.37 -33.24 -1.81
C LYS A 240 17.18 -32.33 -2.07
N THR A 241 16.70 -31.58 -1.07
CA THR A 241 15.49 -30.77 -1.20
C THR A 241 15.66 -29.53 -2.06
N GLY A 242 16.88 -29.06 -2.24
CA GLY A 242 17.19 -27.77 -2.85
C GLY A 242 16.89 -26.57 -1.94
N ASP A 243 16.46 -26.80 -0.70
CA ASP A 243 16.14 -25.77 0.28
C ASP A 243 17.25 -25.67 1.34
N LEU A 244 17.74 -24.44 1.58
CA LEU A 244 18.73 -24.16 2.61
C LEU A 244 18.03 -24.08 3.97
N ALA A 245 18.61 -24.69 5.00
CA ALA A 245 17.99 -24.75 6.32
C ALA A 245 19.01 -24.81 7.44
N LYS A 246 18.52 -24.57 8.66
CA LYS A 246 19.24 -24.77 9.93
C LYS A 246 18.38 -25.60 10.88
N ILE A 247 19.02 -26.41 11.68
CA ILE A 247 18.40 -27.17 12.78
C ILE A 247 19.00 -26.62 14.08
N ASP A 248 18.16 -26.21 15.00
CA ASP A 248 18.62 -25.74 16.30
C ASP A 248 18.83 -26.92 17.30
N GLU A 249 19.37 -26.61 18.47
CA GLU A 249 19.67 -27.60 19.52
C GLU A 249 18.42 -28.34 20.01
N GLU A 250 17.23 -27.73 19.87
CA GLU A 250 15.96 -28.35 20.26
C GLU A 250 15.36 -29.21 19.12
N GLY A 251 16.00 -29.24 17.94
CA GLY A 251 15.58 -29.98 16.75
C GLY A 251 14.55 -29.27 15.87
N TYR A 252 14.29 -27.97 16.10
CA TYR A 252 13.44 -27.18 15.20
C TYR A 252 14.19 -26.80 13.94
N ILE A 253 13.51 -26.94 12.80
CA ILE A 253 14.07 -26.67 11.48
C ILE A 253 13.60 -25.29 11.01
N THR A 254 14.52 -24.46 10.54
CA THR A 254 14.25 -23.16 9.93
C THR A 254 14.68 -23.17 8.49
N ILE A 255 13.75 -22.93 7.54
CA ILE A 255 14.07 -22.76 6.13
C ILE A 255 14.56 -21.33 5.90
N ILE A 256 15.74 -21.22 5.28
CA ILE A 256 16.40 -19.95 4.98
C ILE A 256 15.98 -19.46 3.59
N GLY A 257 15.90 -20.36 2.60
CA GLY A 257 15.50 -20.06 1.24
C GLY A 257 15.82 -21.21 0.28
N ARG A 258 15.52 -21.03 -1.02
CA ARG A 258 15.86 -22.02 -2.03
C ARG A 258 17.24 -21.79 -2.63
N ARG A 259 18.07 -22.83 -2.71
CA ARG A 259 19.43 -22.77 -3.28
C ARG A 259 19.43 -22.13 -4.68
N ASN A 260 18.51 -22.56 -5.56
CA ASN A 260 18.40 -22.06 -6.92
C ASN A 260 17.70 -20.70 -7.04
N SER A 261 17.14 -20.15 -5.95
CA SER A 261 16.50 -18.83 -5.90
C SER A 261 17.35 -17.82 -5.15
N MET A 262 18.42 -18.27 -4.47
CA MET A 262 19.35 -17.39 -3.78
C MET A 262 20.14 -16.57 -4.79
N ILE A 263 20.28 -15.29 -4.50
CA ILE A 263 21.20 -14.41 -5.23
C ILE A 263 22.58 -14.58 -4.60
N VAL A 264 23.51 -15.14 -5.37
CA VAL A 264 24.92 -15.22 -4.94
C VAL A 264 25.61 -13.97 -5.44
N LEU A 265 26.09 -13.14 -4.53
CA LEU A 265 26.88 -11.95 -4.87
C LEU A 265 28.35 -12.33 -5.09
N SER A 266 29.10 -11.45 -5.78
CA SER A 266 30.53 -11.64 -6.06
C SER A 266 31.41 -11.81 -4.81
N ASN A 267 30.94 -11.37 -3.63
CA ASN A 267 31.57 -11.56 -2.32
C ASN A 267 31.20 -12.89 -1.65
N GLY A 268 30.55 -13.81 -2.36
CA GLY A 268 30.15 -15.14 -1.86
C GLY A 268 28.96 -15.16 -0.90
N LYS A 269 28.29 -14.02 -0.64
CA LYS A 269 27.10 -13.99 0.21
C LYS A 269 25.87 -14.48 -0.53
N ASN A 270 25.13 -15.39 0.12
CA ASN A 270 23.84 -15.88 -0.32
C ASN A 270 22.73 -14.99 0.24
N ILE A 271 21.90 -14.42 -0.65
CA ILE A 271 20.79 -13.54 -0.31
C ILE A 271 19.48 -14.20 -0.72
N ASP A 272 18.55 -14.30 0.22
CA ASP A 272 17.17 -14.67 -0.09
C ASP A 272 16.40 -13.46 -0.61
N PRO A 273 16.10 -13.37 -1.92
CA PRO A 273 15.41 -12.23 -2.49
C PRO A 273 13.98 -12.08 -1.97
N GLU A 274 13.28 -13.17 -1.62
CA GLU A 274 11.92 -13.12 -1.10
C GLU A 274 11.85 -12.38 0.26
N THR A 275 12.84 -12.59 1.11
CA THR A 275 12.96 -11.85 2.37
C THR A 275 13.16 -10.36 2.13
N LEU A 276 13.98 -9.96 1.16
CA LEU A 276 14.21 -8.55 0.84
C LEU A 276 12.96 -7.89 0.22
N GLU A 277 12.29 -8.60 -0.68
CA GLU A 277 11.04 -8.16 -1.31
C GLU A 277 9.96 -7.89 -0.26
N ASN A 278 9.77 -8.82 0.66
CA ASN A 278 8.82 -8.66 1.76
C ASN A 278 9.16 -7.47 2.66
N ARG A 279 10.45 -7.24 2.97
CA ARG A 279 10.90 -6.06 3.73
C ARG A 279 10.63 -4.75 2.98
N LEU A 280 10.89 -4.71 1.68
CA LEU A 280 10.65 -3.54 0.83
C LEU A 280 9.14 -3.23 0.76
N ILE A 281 8.31 -4.24 0.53
CA ILE A 281 6.85 -4.13 0.51
C ILE A 281 6.32 -3.67 1.88
N ALA A 282 6.79 -4.24 2.98
CA ALA A 282 6.39 -3.83 4.33
C ALA A 282 6.74 -2.36 4.64
N LYS A 283 7.91 -1.90 4.20
CA LYS A 283 8.34 -0.50 4.33
C LYS A 283 7.45 0.47 3.56
N SER A 284 6.83 0.03 2.48
CA SER A 284 5.99 0.86 1.62
C SER A 284 4.64 1.22 2.23
N ASP A 285 4.26 0.62 3.35
CA ASP A 285 2.93 0.80 3.97
C ASP A 285 1.80 0.62 2.94
N LYS A 286 1.84 -0.47 2.15
CA LYS A 286 0.88 -0.87 1.09
C LYS A 286 0.96 -0.07 -0.22
N LEU A 287 1.94 0.79 -0.40
CA LEU A 287 2.11 1.54 -1.65
C LEU A 287 2.84 0.77 -2.75
N ILE A 288 3.53 -0.32 -2.38
CA ILE A 288 4.08 -1.30 -3.31
C ILE A 288 3.19 -2.53 -3.26
N LYS A 289 2.58 -2.88 -4.40
CA LYS A 289 1.77 -4.08 -4.57
C LYS A 289 2.65 -5.33 -4.67
N GLU A 290 3.74 -5.23 -5.44
CA GLU A 290 4.68 -6.32 -5.70
C GLU A 290 6.09 -5.78 -5.88
N ALA A 291 7.08 -6.59 -5.52
CA ALA A 291 8.47 -6.34 -5.83
C ALA A 291 9.15 -7.65 -6.25
N GLY A 292 10.05 -7.58 -7.21
CA GLY A 292 10.88 -8.70 -7.63
C GLY A 292 12.34 -8.29 -7.63
N ILE A 293 13.15 -8.85 -6.72
CA ILE A 293 14.57 -8.54 -6.57
C ILE A 293 15.41 -9.64 -7.24
N PHE A 294 16.42 -9.26 -7.98
CA PHE A 294 17.31 -10.17 -8.71
C PHE A 294 18.72 -9.57 -8.86
N ASN A 295 19.67 -10.41 -9.28
CA ASN A 295 21.02 -9.95 -9.58
C ASN A 295 21.08 -9.38 -11.00
N HIS A 296 21.50 -8.15 -11.13
CA HIS A 296 21.79 -7.49 -12.40
C HIS A 296 23.17 -6.85 -12.35
N GLN A 297 24.09 -7.32 -13.20
CA GLN A 297 25.47 -6.83 -13.26
C GLN A 297 26.18 -6.78 -11.88
N ASN A 298 26.08 -7.84 -11.10
CA ASN A 298 26.61 -7.96 -9.73
C ASN A 298 26.04 -6.96 -8.70
N LYS A 299 24.89 -6.38 -8.98
CA LYS A 299 24.13 -5.50 -8.06
C LYS A 299 22.72 -6.05 -7.86
N LEU A 300 22.14 -5.79 -6.71
CA LEU A 300 20.73 -6.06 -6.52
C LEU A 300 19.90 -5.01 -7.27
N ALA A 301 19.12 -5.49 -8.22
CA ALA A 301 18.13 -4.71 -8.93
C ALA A 301 16.72 -5.15 -8.56
N ALA A 302 15.73 -4.25 -8.70
CA ALA A 302 14.35 -4.56 -8.42
C ALA A 302 13.40 -4.12 -9.55
N ILE A 303 12.36 -4.92 -9.80
CA ILE A 303 11.16 -4.47 -10.49
C ILE A 303 10.09 -4.25 -9.43
N ILE A 304 9.50 -3.07 -9.42
CA ILE A 304 8.53 -2.62 -8.40
C ILE A 304 7.20 -2.31 -9.08
N ILE A 305 6.12 -2.91 -8.57
CA ILE A 305 4.76 -2.64 -9.01
C ILE A 305 4.07 -1.80 -7.92
N PRO A 306 3.73 -0.52 -8.16
CA PRO A 306 3.01 0.29 -7.19
C PRO A 306 1.54 -0.12 -7.09
N ASP A 307 0.93 0.10 -5.92
CA ASP A 307 -0.52 0.10 -5.77
C ASP A 307 -1.05 1.51 -6.09
N LEU A 308 -1.41 1.73 -7.36
CA LEU A 308 -1.86 3.03 -7.84
C LEU A 308 -3.14 3.49 -7.14
N LEU A 309 -4.05 2.57 -6.81
CA LEU A 309 -5.28 2.89 -6.08
C LEU A 309 -4.97 3.39 -4.67
N GLU A 310 -4.05 2.72 -3.96
CA GLU A 310 -3.64 3.14 -2.63
C GLU A 310 -2.81 4.43 -2.67
N CYS A 311 -1.99 4.63 -3.70
CA CYS A 311 -1.27 5.89 -3.92
C CYS A 311 -2.23 7.06 -4.08
N ARG A 312 -3.29 6.92 -4.88
CA ARG A 312 -4.32 7.96 -5.08
C ARG A 312 -5.11 8.23 -3.79
N LYS A 313 -5.57 7.20 -3.07
CA LYS A 313 -6.25 7.35 -1.77
C LYS A 313 -5.46 8.18 -0.77
N ARG A 314 -4.12 8.18 -0.89
CA ARG A 314 -3.22 8.93 -0.02
C ARG A 314 -2.74 10.24 -0.63
N ASN A 315 -3.28 10.65 -1.76
CA ASN A 315 -2.89 11.88 -2.48
C ASN A 315 -1.38 11.95 -2.77
N ILE A 316 -0.83 10.85 -3.29
CA ILE A 316 0.58 10.78 -3.68
C ILE A 316 0.69 11.31 -5.11
N ASN A 317 1.16 12.54 -5.24
CA ASN A 317 1.17 13.28 -6.52
C ASN A 317 2.22 12.77 -7.52
N ASN A 318 3.30 12.15 -7.06
CA ASN A 318 4.34 11.59 -7.93
C ASN A 318 4.77 10.22 -7.43
N VAL A 319 4.20 9.18 -8.05
CA VAL A 319 4.43 7.79 -7.67
C VAL A 319 5.92 7.41 -7.79
N LYS A 320 6.61 7.82 -8.87
CA LYS A 320 8.05 7.53 -9.06
C LYS A 320 8.91 8.11 -7.95
N THR A 321 8.69 9.38 -7.62
CA THR A 321 9.43 10.04 -6.52
C THR A 321 9.14 9.39 -5.18
N TYR A 322 7.90 8.95 -4.97
CA TYR A 322 7.53 8.30 -3.73
C TYR A 322 8.16 6.91 -3.60
N ILE A 323 8.16 6.12 -4.67
CA ILE A 323 8.86 4.82 -4.73
C ILE A 323 10.36 5.00 -4.49
N LYS A 324 10.97 6.03 -5.10
CA LYS A 324 12.37 6.39 -4.83
C LYS A 324 12.63 6.57 -3.33
N ASN A 325 11.80 7.37 -2.65
CA ASN A 325 11.94 7.59 -1.21
C ASN A 325 11.78 6.30 -0.39
N ILE A 326 10.88 5.39 -0.80
CA ILE A 326 10.71 4.08 -0.14
C ILE A 326 11.96 3.22 -0.30
N VAL A 327 12.53 3.16 -1.50
CA VAL A 327 13.76 2.40 -1.77
C VAL A 327 14.93 2.99 -1.00
N GLU A 328 15.07 4.31 -0.95
CA GLU A 328 16.09 4.99 -0.15
C GLU A 328 15.92 4.69 1.37
N ASP A 329 14.71 4.75 1.88
CA ASP A 329 14.38 4.42 3.29
C ASP A 329 14.66 2.94 3.61
N TYR A 330 14.36 2.04 2.67
CA TYR A 330 14.75 0.64 2.75
C TYR A 330 16.27 0.51 2.83
N ASN A 331 16.99 1.15 1.92
CA ASN A 331 18.45 1.07 1.83
C ASN A 331 19.17 1.65 3.06
N LEU A 332 18.60 2.65 3.74
CA LEU A 332 19.13 3.19 5.00
C LEU A 332 19.11 2.16 6.13
N SER A 333 18.14 1.25 6.13
CA SER A 333 17.98 0.21 7.16
C SER A 333 18.54 -1.15 6.76
N ALA A 334 18.92 -1.34 5.49
CA ALA A 334 19.45 -2.58 4.96
C ALA A 334 20.98 -2.67 5.13
N HIS A 335 21.49 -3.90 5.28
CA HIS A 335 22.94 -4.12 5.22
C HIS A 335 23.47 -3.75 3.84
N ASN A 336 24.75 -3.38 3.75
CA ASN A 336 25.35 -2.90 2.49
C ASN A 336 25.17 -3.87 1.32
N TYR A 337 25.17 -5.17 1.57
CA TYR A 337 24.99 -6.22 0.56
C TYR A 337 23.51 -6.52 0.24
N GLU A 338 22.55 -5.97 1.00
CA GLU A 338 21.11 -6.11 0.79
C GLU A 338 20.48 -4.88 0.12
N LYS A 339 21.27 -3.84 -0.15
CA LYS A 339 20.78 -2.59 -0.76
C LYS A 339 20.35 -2.81 -2.20
N VAL A 340 19.17 -2.32 -2.54
CA VAL A 340 18.66 -2.25 -3.91
C VAL A 340 19.31 -1.02 -4.57
N LEU A 341 20.26 -1.26 -5.44
CA LEU A 341 21.09 -0.20 -6.06
C LEU A 341 20.50 0.30 -7.38
N ASP A 342 19.63 -0.49 -8.00
CA ASP A 342 18.94 -0.13 -9.23
C ASP A 342 17.49 -0.66 -9.19
N TYR A 343 16.54 0.06 -9.80
CA TYR A 343 15.16 -0.42 -9.86
C TYR A 343 14.40 0.23 -11.00
N LYS A 344 13.35 -0.46 -11.45
CA LYS A 344 12.36 0.05 -12.40
C LYS A 344 10.97 -0.13 -11.86
N VAL A 345 10.10 0.83 -12.15
CA VAL A 345 8.68 0.78 -11.79
C VAL A 345 7.90 0.31 -13.00
N PHE A 346 7.13 -0.78 -12.84
CA PHE A 346 6.33 -1.39 -13.89
C PHE A 346 4.85 -1.31 -13.50
N GLU A 347 3.97 -1.48 -14.49
CA GLU A 347 2.52 -1.48 -14.32
C GLU A 347 1.97 -2.90 -14.27
N GLU A 348 2.52 -3.77 -15.10
CA GLU A 348 2.05 -5.14 -15.23
C GLU A 348 2.50 -6.00 -14.05
N GLU A 349 1.64 -6.91 -13.62
CA GLU A 349 1.98 -7.85 -12.58
C GLU A 349 3.19 -8.70 -12.96
N LEU A 350 4.02 -8.98 -11.97
CA LEU A 350 5.20 -9.82 -12.16
C LEU A 350 4.79 -11.25 -12.58
N PRO A 351 5.59 -11.92 -13.44
CA PRO A 351 5.28 -13.26 -13.92
C PRO A 351 5.26 -14.28 -12.78
N LYS A 352 4.14 -14.97 -12.61
CA LYS A 352 3.91 -15.94 -11.53
C LYS A 352 3.52 -17.32 -12.07
N THR A 353 3.72 -18.31 -11.25
CA THR A 353 3.10 -19.63 -11.45
C THR A 353 1.62 -19.59 -11.08
N ARG A 354 0.84 -20.61 -11.46
CA ARG A 354 -0.58 -20.75 -11.08
C ARG A 354 -0.82 -20.72 -9.56
N VAL A 355 0.17 -21.10 -8.78
CA VAL A 355 0.14 -21.05 -7.29
C VAL A 355 0.69 -19.74 -6.71
N GLY A 356 0.94 -18.74 -7.56
CA GLY A 356 1.33 -17.38 -7.13
C GLY A 356 2.82 -17.21 -6.83
N LYS A 357 3.71 -18.17 -7.11
CA LYS A 357 5.16 -18.02 -6.93
C LYS A 357 5.78 -17.22 -8.09
N LEU A 358 6.63 -16.24 -7.77
CA LEU A 358 7.34 -15.41 -8.74
C LEU A 358 8.28 -16.25 -9.61
N ARG A 359 8.20 -16.07 -10.93
CA ARG A 359 9.12 -16.67 -11.91
C ARG A 359 10.36 -15.79 -12.05
N ARG A 360 11.24 -15.84 -11.07
CA ARG A 360 12.39 -14.96 -10.92
C ARG A 360 13.36 -14.97 -12.09
N PHE A 361 13.51 -16.12 -12.75
CA PHE A 361 14.36 -16.27 -13.94
C PHE A 361 13.94 -15.38 -15.13
N MET A 362 12.70 -14.89 -15.13
CA MET A 362 12.19 -13.99 -16.16
C MET A 362 12.50 -12.51 -15.87
N LEU A 363 12.82 -12.15 -14.62
CA LEU A 363 12.99 -10.77 -14.21
C LEU A 363 14.15 -10.05 -14.94
N PRO A 364 15.35 -10.64 -15.13
CA PRO A 364 16.42 -9.97 -15.87
C PRO A 364 16.00 -9.59 -17.29
N ASN A 365 15.37 -10.51 -18.02
CA ASN A 365 14.90 -10.25 -19.38
C ASN A 365 13.80 -9.17 -19.42
N LEU A 366 12.86 -9.21 -18.49
CA LEU A 366 11.84 -8.16 -18.36
C LEU A 366 12.45 -6.81 -18.04
N TYR A 367 13.46 -6.78 -17.18
CA TYR A 367 14.15 -5.56 -16.81
C TYR A 367 14.90 -4.95 -18.01
N GLU A 368 15.52 -5.77 -18.85
CA GLU A 368 16.24 -5.34 -20.05
C GLU A 368 15.30 -4.97 -21.20
N GLN A 369 14.24 -5.74 -21.45
CA GLN A 369 13.29 -5.49 -22.54
C GLN A 369 12.57 -4.15 -22.44
N ASN A 370 12.35 -3.62 -21.26
CA ASN A 370 11.81 -2.26 -21.07
C ASN A 370 12.82 -1.13 -21.34
N VAL A 371 14.03 -1.45 -21.78
CA VAL A 371 15.01 -0.47 -22.34
C VAL A 371 14.86 -0.33 -23.84
N VAL A 372 14.32 -1.36 -24.51
CA VAL A 372 14.03 -1.28 -25.95
C VAL A 372 12.76 -0.45 -26.11
N LYS A 373 12.88 0.74 -26.71
CA LYS A 373 11.77 1.63 -27.09
C LYS A 373 10.60 0.78 -27.59
N LYS A 374 9.43 0.89 -26.92
CA LYS A 374 8.16 0.35 -27.45
C LYS A 374 8.10 0.77 -28.91
N ALA A 375 7.95 -0.19 -29.83
CA ALA A 375 7.72 0.10 -31.24
C ALA A 375 6.54 1.09 -31.31
N LYS A 376 6.60 2.10 -32.19
CA LYS A 376 5.48 3.05 -32.37
C LYS A 376 4.22 2.23 -32.64
N VAL A 377 3.34 2.19 -31.67
CA VAL A 377 2.02 1.58 -31.80
C VAL A 377 1.21 2.46 -32.73
N ALA A 378 0.47 1.85 -33.67
CA ALA A 378 -0.42 2.61 -34.54
C ALA A 378 -1.44 3.39 -33.69
N GLU A 379 -1.57 4.68 -33.95
CA GLU A 379 -2.51 5.53 -33.24
C GLU A 379 -3.95 5.08 -33.55
N PRO A 380 -4.84 5.02 -32.55
CA PRO A 380 -6.24 4.78 -32.79
C PRO A 380 -6.83 5.84 -33.72
N ASP A 381 -7.51 5.41 -34.78
CA ASP A 381 -8.18 6.34 -35.69
C ASP A 381 -9.58 6.68 -35.16
N ASN A 382 -9.62 7.39 -34.02
CA ASN A 382 -10.85 7.94 -33.48
C ASN A 382 -10.65 9.39 -33.01
N GLU A 383 -11.69 10.18 -33.10
CA GLU A 383 -11.69 11.61 -32.78
C GLU A 383 -11.41 11.86 -31.30
N VAL A 384 -11.95 11.00 -30.43
CA VAL A 384 -11.74 11.10 -28.98
C VAL A 384 -10.25 10.95 -28.63
N TYR A 385 -9.58 10.00 -29.26
CA TYR A 385 -8.12 9.82 -29.03
C TYR A 385 -7.33 11.06 -29.43
N LYS A 386 -7.66 11.66 -30.59
CA LYS A 386 -6.99 12.86 -31.07
C LYS A 386 -7.18 14.05 -30.12
N ILE A 387 -8.39 14.23 -29.61
CA ILE A 387 -8.73 15.28 -28.64
C ILE A 387 -7.98 15.07 -27.30
N LEU A 388 -7.97 13.85 -26.75
CA LEU A 388 -7.29 13.53 -25.52
C LEU A 388 -5.77 13.66 -25.66
N LYS A 389 -5.21 13.21 -26.79
CA LYS A 389 -3.78 13.32 -27.11
C LYS A 389 -3.33 14.78 -27.11
N GLU A 390 -4.09 15.65 -27.81
CA GLU A 390 -3.79 17.08 -27.87
C GLU A 390 -3.84 17.76 -26.50
N TYR A 391 -4.82 17.42 -25.67
CA TYR A 391 -4.89 17.89 -24.29
C TYR A 391 -3.64 17.51 -23.49
N VAL A 392 -3.24 16.23 -23.48
CA VAL A 392 -2.08 15.74 -22.74
C VAL A 392 -0.79 16.39 -23.27
N LYS A 393 -0.65 16.51 -24.60
CA LYS A 393 0.49 17.20 -25.22
C LYS A 393 0.60 18.65 -24.77
N LYS A 394 -0.51 19.37 -24.71
CA LYS A 394 -0.57 20.76 -24.25
C LYS A 394 -0.27 20.88 -22.76
N ALA A 395 -0.81 19.97 -21.93
CA ALA A 395 -0.66 20.00 -20.47
C ALA A 395 0.76 19.64 -20.01
N LYS A 396 1.45 18.73 -20.71
CA LYS A 396 2.75 18.17 -20.27
C LYS A 396 3.91 18.52 -21.19
N GLY A 397 3.66 19.09 -22.37
CA GLY A 397 4.70 19.37 -23.37
C GLY A 397 5.33 18.12 -24.01
N ILE A 398 4.74 16.93 -23.79
CA ILE A 398 5.21 15.63 -24.25
C ILE A 398 4.19 15.05 -25.21
N GLU A 399 4.61 14.47 -26.32
CA GLU A 399 3.74 13.77 -27.24
C GLU A 399 3.47 12.34 -26.77
N PRO A 400 2.26 12.05 -26.20
CA PRO A 400 1.99 10.75 -25.62
C PRO A 400 1.81 9.68 -26.70
N GLN A 401 2.34 8.47 -26.46
CA GLN A 401 2.03 7.30 -27.29
C GLN A 401 0.73 6.64 -26.78
N PRO A 402 0.01 5.89 -27.65
CA PRO A 402 -1.33 5.35 -27.32
C PRO A 402 -1.38 4.50 -26.06
N GLU A 403 -0.35 3.73 -25.78
CA GLU A 403 -0.29 2.76 -24.69
C GLU A 403 0.59 3.22 -23.51
N GLU A 404 1.11 4.46 -23.56
CA GLU A 404 1.88 5.02 -22.44
C GLU A 404 0.97 5.34 -21.26
N ASN A 405 1.39 4.92 -20.06
CA ASN A 405 0.68 5.22 -18.84
C ASN A 405 0.78 6.71 -18.50
N LEU A 406 -0.37 7.32 -18.31
CA LEU A 406 -0.50 8.76 -18.08
C LEU A 406 0.19 9.22 -16.78
N GLU A 407 0.17 8.38 -15.73
CA GLU A 407 0.80 8.71 -14.44
C GLU A 407 2.28 8.31 -14.40
N LEU A 408 2.61 7.09 -14.84
CA LEU A 408 3.95 6.52 -14.67
C LEU A 408 4.91 6.91 -15.79
N GLU A 409 4.46 7.01 -17.04
CA GLU A 409 5.33 7.30 -18.19
C GLU A 409 5.25 8.76 -18.61
N ILE A 410 4.05 9.31 -18.76
CA ILE A 410 3.83 10.72 -19.10
C ILE A 410 4.07 11.64 -17.87
N GLY A 411 3.88 11.14 -16.66
CA GLY A 411 4.12 11.87 -15.43
C GLY A 411 3.01 12.86 -15.08
N MET A 412 1.75 12.53 -15.42
CA MET A 412 0.60 13.27 -14.92
C MET A 412 0.46 13.06 -13.41
N ASP A 413 0.42 14.13 -12.64
CA ASP A 413 0.18 14.05 -11.21
C ASP A 413 -1.33 14.03 -10.88
N SER A 414 -1.67 13.89 -9.60
CA SER A 414 -3.08 13.81 -9.19
C SER A 414 -3.91 15.05 -9.57
N LEU A 415 -3.28 16.22 -9.75
CA LEU A 415 -3.98 17.41 -10.18
C LEU A 415 -4.20 17.37 -11.71
N ASP A 416 -3.17 17.01 -12.46
CA ASP A 416 -3.27 16.82 -13.91
C ASP A 416 -4.40 15.83 -14.24
N ILE A 417 -4.52 14.74 -13.47
CA ILE A 417 -5.59 13.75 -13.65
C ILE A 417 -6.97 14.34 -13.33
N VAL A 418 -7.09 15.14 -12.29
CA VAL A 418 -8.36 15.79 -11.93
C VAL A 418 -8.76 16.86 -12.98
N GLU A 419 -7.81 17.63 -13.48
CA GLU A 419 -8.04 18.56 -14.58
C GLU A 419 -8.43 17.80 -15.86
N PHE A 420 -7.81 16.66 -16.09
CA PHE A 420 -8.13 15.79 -17.20
C PHE A 420 -9.55 15.20 -17.10
N PHE A 421 -9.99 14.79 -15.90
CA PHE A 421 -11.38 14.34 -15.68
C PHE A 421 -12.37 15.47 -15.92
N ALA A 422 -12.09 16.68 -15.44
CA ALA A 422 -12.94 17.84 -15.71
C ALA A 422 -13.01 18.16 -17.21
N TYR A 423 -11.89 18.02 -17.93
CA TYR A 423 -11.84 18.17 -19.37
C TYR A 423 -12.69 17.11 -20.09
N ILE A 424 -12.61 15.84 -19.64
CA ILE A 424 -13.40 14.73 -20.19
C ILE A 424 -14.90 14.96 -19.93
N GLU A 425 -15.27 15.35 -18.71
CA GLU A 425 -16.68 15.65 -18.38
C GLU A 425 -17.23 16.79 -19.24
N ASN A 426 -16.45 17.85 -19.41
CA ASN A 426 -16.87 19.02 -20.22
C ASN A 426 -17.05 18.68 -21.71
N ASN A 427 -16.12 17.89 -22.28
CA ASN A 427 -16.09 17.64 -23.72
C ASN A 427 -16.90 16.42 -24.16
N PHE A 428 -17.06 15.42 -23.25
CA PHE A 428 -17.73 14.18 -23.59
C PHE A 428 -18.98 13.91 -22.75
N GLY A 429 -19.26 14.75 -21.73
CA GLY A 429 -20.39 14.57 -20.81
C GLY A 429 -20.25 13.33 -19.90
N LEU A 430 -19.05 12.80 -19.74
CA LEU A 430 -18.78 11.56 -19.02
C LEU A 430 -18.02 11.83 -17.73
N GLN A 431 -18.61 11.45 -16.58
CA GLN A 431 -17.92 11.50 -15.29
C GLN A 431 -17.06 10.26 -15.09
N LEU A 432 -15.77 10.45 -14.86
CA LEU A 432 -14.82 9.41 -14.51
C LEU A 432 -14.46 9.52 -13.04
N ASP A 433 -14.40 8.37 -12.38
CA ASP A 433 -13.81 8.23 -11.04
C ASP A 433 -12.42 7.58 -11.12
N GLU A 434 -11.70 7.64 -10.01
CA GLU A 434 -10.34 7.09 -9.91
C GLU A 434 -10.29 5.57 -10.08
N GLU A 435 -11.34 4.83 -9.67
CA GLU A 435 -11.41 3.38 -9.82
C GLU A 435 -11.52 3.00 -11.29
N LYS A 436 -12.38 3.71 -12.02
CA LYS A 436 -12.59 3.47 -13.45
C LYS A 436 -11.37 3.87 -14.29
N PHE A 437 -10.74 5.00 -13.94
CA PHE A 437 -9.51 5.43 -14.61
C PHE A 437 -8.33 4.46 -14.39
N ALA A 438 -8.24 3.83 -13.21
CA ALA A 438 -7.21 2.83 -12.94
C ALA A 438 -7.30 1.59 -13.84
N GLU A 439 -8.49 1.28 -14.37
CA GLU A 439 -8.68 0.20 -15.34
C GLU A 439 -8.21 0.61 -16.76
N MET A 440 -8.07 1.92 -17.00
CA MET A 440 -7.76 2.50 -18.32
C MET A 440 -6.62 3.52 -18.21
N PRO A 441 -5.39 3.11 -17.85
CA PRO A 441 -4.30 4.01 -17.50
C PRO A 441 -3.63 4.71 -18.69
N ASN A 442 -4.06 4.47 -19.92
CA ASN A 442 -3.48 5.05 -21.14
C ASN A 442 -4.55 5.62 -22.08
N LEU A 443 -4.11 6.44 -23.05
CA LEU A 443 -5.02 7.13 -23.95
C LEU A 443 -5.81 6.20 -24.88
N LYS A 444 -5.24 5.06 -25.27
CA LYS A 444 -5.92 4.08 -26.15
C LYS A 444 -7.16 3.54 -25.46
N LEU A 445 -6.99 2.88 -24.28
CA LEU A 445 -8.10 2.30 -23.52
C LEU A 445 -9.14 3.36 -23.11
N LEU A 446 -8.65 4.53 -22.70
CA LEU A 446 -9.52 5.62 -22.27
C LEU A 446 -10.34 6.17 -23.44
N SER A 447 -9.74 6.34 -24.62
CA SER A 447 -10.46 6.82 -25.79
C SER A 447 -11.49 5.81 -26.30
N GLU A 448 -11.19 4.52 -26.26
CA GLU A 448 -12.12 3.44 -26.59
C GLU A 448 -13.35 3.47 -25.65
N TYR A 449 -13.12 3.57 -24.35
CA TYR A 449 -14.20 3.66 -23.36
C TYR A 449 -15.05 4.91 -23.53
N ILE A 450 -14.42 6.08 -23.72
CA ILE A 450 -15.14 7.33 -23.91
C ILE A 450 -15.94 7.29 -25.22
N ASN A 451 -15.36 6.77 -26.30
CA ASN A 451 -16.05 6.65 -27.58
C ASN A 451 -17.31 5.78 -27.51
N GLU A 452 -17.31 4.76 -26.64
CA GLU A 452 -18.49 3.89 -26.39
C GLU A 452 -19.56 4.59 -25.54
N LYS A 453 -19.16 5.45 -24.58
CA LYS A 453 -20.05 5.97 -23.52
C LYS A 453 -20.35 7.46 -23.62
N ALA A 454 -19.67 8.21 -24.48
CA ALA A 454 -19.83 9.66 -24.56
C ALA A 454 -21.25 10.06 -24.97
N VAL A 455 -21.77 11.07 -24.29
CA VAL A 455 -23.07 11.69 -24.60
C VAL A 455 -22.92 12.75 -25.67
N LYS A 456 -21.74 13.38 -25.77
CA LYS A 456 -21.37 14.41 -26.75
C LYS A 456 -19.88 14.31 -27.06
N ILE A 457 -19.46 14.83 -28.19
CA ILE A 457 -18.05 14.95 -28.56
C ILE A 457 -17.80 16.41 -28.93
N GLU A 458 -17.07 17.13 -28.10
CA GLU A 458 -16.69 18.53 -28.28
C GLU A 458 -15.19 18.68 -27.97
N ASN A 459 -14.56 19.73 -28.47
CA ASN A 459 -13.18 20.06 -28.16
C ASN A 459 -13.11 21.50 -27.61
N ASN A 460 -13.60 21.69 -26.40
CA ASN A 460 -13.65 22.98 -25.73
C ASN A 460 -12.64 23.01 -24.57
N GLU A 461 -11.87 24.09 -24.46
CA GLU A 461 -11.05 24.31 -23.25
C GLU A 461 -11.96 24.55 -22.04
N ILE A 462 -11.49 24.19 -20.84
CA ILE A 462 -12.21 24.49 -19.61
C ILE A 462 -12.34 25.99 -19.48
N ASN A 463 -13.56 26.48 -19.60
CA ASN A 463 -13.82 27.90 -19.44
C ASN A 463 -13.92 28.27 -17.95
N TRP A 464 -12.77 28.45 -17.32
CA TRP A 464 -12.69 28.86 -15.92
C TRP A 464 -13.46 30.15 -15.61
N LYS A 465 -13.46 31.09 -16.57
CA LYS A 465 -14.19 32.33 -16.45
C LYS A 465 -15.70 32.10 -16.31
N GLN A 466 -16.26 31.24 -17.11
CA GLN A 466 -17.69 30.89 -17.02
C GLN A 466 -18.03 30.21 -15.69
N ILE A 467 -17.23 29.24 -15.24
CA ILE A 467 -17.43 28.53 -13.96
C ILE A 467 -17.41 29.53 -12.79
N ILE A 468 -16.47 30.48 -12.84
CA ILE A 468 -16.32 31.50 -11.82
C ILE A 468 -17.44 32.52 -11.86
N GLU A 469 -17.90 32.94 -13.04
CA GLU A 469 -19.03 33.84 -13.22
C GLU A 469 -20.34 33.23 -12.72
N GLU A 470 -20.61 31.95 -13.01
CA GLU A 470 -21.83 31.23 -12.65
C GLU A 470 -21.89 30.89 -11.13
N ALA A 471 -20.77 30.85 -10.44
CA ALA A 471 -20.71 30.54 -9.02
C ALA A 471 -21.48 31.57 -8.19
N LYS A 472 -22.45 31.10 -7.37
CA LYS A 472 -23.33 31.94 -6.54
C LYS A 472 -22.70 32.27 -5.20
N PRO A 473 -22.93 33.48 -4.65
CA PRO A 473 -22.51 33.81 -3.28
C PRO A 473 -23.10 32.84 -2.25
N ILE A 474 -22.28 32.39 -1.31
CA ILE A 474 -22.70 31.46 -0.25
C ILE A 474 -23.07 32.27 1.00
N LYS A 475 -24.30 32.13 1.48
CA LYS A 475 -24.72 32.65 2.81
C LYS A 475 -24.03 31.85 3.90
N ASP A 476 -23.27 32.54 4.73
CA ASP A 476 -22.52 31.92 5.83
C ASP A 476 -23.05 32.44 7.18
N ASP A 477 -24.01 31.72 7.72
CA ASP A 477 -24.69 32.05 8.99
C ASP A 477 -24.02 31.37 10.22
N LYS A 478 -22.82 30.82 10.06
CA LYS A 478 -22.12 30.13 11.16
C LYS A 478 -21.69 31.10 12.25
N ASN A 479 -22.08 30.83 13.49
CA ASN A 479 -21.71 31.67 14.65
C ASN A 479 -20.20 31.67 14.97
N ARG A 480 -19.44 30.69 14.47
CA ARG A 480 -17.98 30.57 14.61
C ARG A 480 -17.45 30.71 16.04
N TRP A 481 -18.27 30.35 17.02
CA TRP A 481 -17.89 30.45 18.43
C TRP A 481 -16.62 29.69 18.78
N ILE A 482 -16.38 28.54 18.08
CA ILE A 482 -15.17 27.72 18.24
C ILE A 482 -13.94 28.49 17.80
N THR A 483 -13.97 29.18 16.65
CA THR A 483 -12.86 30.01 16.19
C THR A 483 -12.60 31.18 17.19
N LYS A 484 -13.67 31.78 17.72
CA LYS A 484 -13.56 32.84 18.72
C LYS A 484 -12.92 32.32 20.02
N PHE A 485 -13.34 31.17 20.52
CA PHE A 485 -12.79 30.51 21.69
C PHE A 485 -11.33 30.10 21.48
N LEU A 486 -11.04 29.41 20.38
CA LEU A 486 -9.70 28.95 20.03
C LEU A 486 -8.72 30.12 19.86
N LYS A 487 -9.15 31.25 19.30
CA LYS A 487 -8.29 32.44 19.13
C LYS A 487 -7.72 32.92 20.45
N VAL A 488 -8.54 33.00 21.50
CA VAL A 488 -8.10 33.47 22.84
C VAL A 488 -7.16 32.44 23.47
N PHE A 489 -7.53 31.18 23.44
CA PHE A 489 -6.78 30.09 24.06
C PHE A 489 -5.45 29.82 23.35
N LEU A 490 -5.47 29.74 22.00
CA LEU A 490 -4.30 29.44 21.20
C LEU A 490 -3.29 30.59 21.13
N ASP A 491 -3.72 31.88 21.19
CA ASP A 491 -2.80 32.99 21.21
C ASP A 491 -1.86 32.95 22.42
N VAL A 492 -2.33 32.45 23.57
CA VAL A 492 -1.51 32.29 24.78
C VAL A 492 -0.57 31.09 24.62
N ILE A 493 -1.10 29.91 24.27
CA ILE A 493 -0.32 28.66 24.12
C ILE A 493 0.73 28.81 23.01
N ILE A 494 0.31 29.27 21.82
CA ILE A 494 1.21 29.44 20.69
C ILE A 494 2.32 30.45 21.00
N LYS A 495 2.01 31.56 21.68
CA LYS A 495 2.99 32.58 22.06
C LYS A 495 4.03 32.03 23.03
N VAL A 496 3.59 31.25 24.04
CA VAL A 496 4.49 30.76 25.09
C VAL A 496 5.27 29.54 24.61
N TYR A 497 4.56 28.53 24.03
CA TYR A 497 5.17 27.27 23.67
C TYR A 497 6.10 27.35 22.45
N PHE A 498 5.66 28.04 21.37
CA PHE A 498 6.44 28.18 20.14
C PHE A 498 7.19 29.50 20.03
N ARG A 499 7.12 30.38 21.06
CA ARG A 499 7.81 31.69 21.06
C ARG A 499 7.63 32.44 19.74
N ILE A 500 6.37 32.50 19.25
CA ILE A 500 6.04 32.95 17.90
C ILE A 500 6.36 34.44 17.73
N GLN A 501 7.03 34.78 16.63
CA GLN A 501 7.28 36.13 16.15
C GLN A 501 6.36 36.44 14.97
N ARG A 502 5.66 37.58 15.04
CA ARG A 502 4.66 38.01 14.05
C ARG A 502 5.09 39.33 13.45
N ASN A 503 5.27 39.38 12.13
CA ASN A 503 5.74 40.54 11.40
C ASN A 503 4.75 40.94 10.29
N GLY A 504 4.76 42.20 9.87
CA GLY A 504 4.04 42.70 8.70
C GLY A 504 2.53 42.83 8.87
N ARG A 505 1.99 42.81 10.09
CA ARG A 505 0.53 42.95 10.33
C ARG A 505 -0.05 44.28 9.83
N GLU A 506 0.74 45.31 9.77
CA GLU A 506 0.41 46.60 9.21
C GLU A 506 0.09 46.60 7.72
N LYS A 507 0.51 45.58 7.01
CA LYS A 507 0.21 45.33 5.57
C LYS A 507 -1.20 44.76 5.34
N LEU A 508 -1.91 44.35 6.40
CA LEU A 508 -3.24 43.76 6.30
C LEU A 508 -4.31 44.84 6.18
N ASP A 509 -5.19 44.71 5.20
CA ASP A 509 -6.38 45.54 5.05
C ASP A 509 -7.66 44.67 5.08
N PRO A 510 -8.85 45.24 5.33
CA PRO A 510 -10.09 44.46 5.49
C PRO A 510 -10.74 44.01 4.18
N LYS A 511 -10.18 44.37 3.02
CA LYS A 511 -10.76 43.93 1.72
C LYS A 511 -10.64 42.44 1.54
N PRO A 512 -11.62 41.79 0.89
CA PRO A 512 -11.53 40.37 0.56
C PRO A 512 -10.28 40.01 -0.22
N LYS A 513 -9.57 38.97 0.20
CA LYS A 513 -8.31 38.52 -0.40
C LYS A 513 -8.21 37.01 -0.42
N ILE A 514 -7.38 36.51 -1.33
CA ILE A 514 -6.88 35.15 -1.28
C ILE A 514 -5.56 35.17 -0.53
N TYR A 515 -5.53 34.56 0.65
CA TYR A 515 -4.29 34.33 1.40
C TYR A 515 -3.62 33.06 0.93
N VAL A 516 -2.33 33.11 0.60
CA VAL A 516 -1.52 31.95 0.25
C VAL A 516 -0.31 31.83 1.17
N SER A 517 0.02 30.61 1.56
CA SER A 517 1.16 30.35 2.46
C SER A 517 1.81 29.00 2.15
N ASN A 518 3.09 28.88 2.50
CA ASN A 518 3.79 27.60 2.55
C ASN A 518 3.20 26.68 3.63
N HIS A 519 3.35 25.35 3.46
CA HIS A 519 2.75 24.34 4.34
C HIS A 519 3.80 23.44 4.99
N GLN A 520 4.25 23.79 6.21
CA GLN A 520 5.33 23.11 6.92
C GLN A 520 4.83 22.08 7.94
N SER A 521 3.67 22.32 8.58
CA SER A 521 3.24 21.52 9.71
C SER A 521 1.71 21.39 9.82
N PHE A 522 1.24 20.48 10.66
CA PHE A 522 -0.19 20.32 10.96
C PHE A 522 -0.78 21.51 11.71
N ILE A 523 0.06 22.30 12.38
CA ILE A 523 -0.37 23.48 13.16
C ILE A 523 -0.34 24.79 12.37
N ASP A 524 0.04 24.78 11.09
CA ASP A 524 0.13 25.99 10.28
C ASP A 524 -1.16 26.82 10.23
N PRO A 525 -2.37 26.24 10.10
CA PRO A 525 -3.60 27.01 10.15
C PRO A 525 -3.77 27.77 11.48
N LEU A 526 -3.33 27.18 12.61
CA LEU A 526 -3.40 27.81 13.93
C LEU A 526 -2.37 28.94 14.05
N ILE A 527 -1.16 28.72 13.50
CA ILE A 527 -0.08 29.73 13.46
C ILE A 527 -0.55 30.93 12.64
N LEU A 528 -1.07 30.71 11.44
CA LEU A 528 -1.61 31.78 10.59
C LEU A 528 -2.85 32.43 11.22
N GLY A 529 -3.73 31.68 11.86
CA GLY A 529 -4.83 32.21 12.65
C GLY A 529 -4.37 33.14 13.79
N SER A 530 -3.19 32.87 14.37
CA SER A 530 -2.58 33.75 15.36
C SER A 530 -2.01 35.07 14.78
N LEU A 531 -1.58 35.03 13.49
CA LEU A 531 -1.07 36.18 12.77
C LEU A 531 -2.19 37.18 12.42
N LEU A 532 -3.35 36.67 12.00
CA LEU A 532 -4.44 37.52 11.54
C LEU A 532 -5.17 38.22 12.68
N PRO A 533 -5.49 39.55 12.56
CA PRO A 533 -6.37 40.28 13.49
C PRO A 533 -7.75 39.61 13.55
N LYS A 534 -8.48 39.82 14.66
CA LYS A 534 -9.81 39.21 14.87
C LYS A 534 -10.79 39.54 13.74
N SER A 535 -10.81 40.80 13.28
CA SER A 535 -11.69 41.22 12.15
C SER A 535 -11.45 40.49 10.88
N ILE A 536 -10.19 40.18 10.54
CA ILE A 536 -9.82 39.46 9.34
C ILE A 536 -9.99 37.96 9.57
N LEU A 537 -9.51 37.38 10.68
CA LEU A 537 -9.61 35.97 10.99
C LEU A 537 -11.05 35.46 10.97
N TYR A 538 -11.98 36.18 11.61
CA TYR A 538 -13.38 35.78 11.66
C TYR A 538 -14.07 35.85 10.27
N ASN A 539 -13.46 36.56 9.34
CA ASN A 539 -13.91 36.66 7.96
C ASN A 539 -13.09 35.79 6.98
N THR A 540 -12.15 34.96 7.46
CA THR A 540 -11.29 34.12 6.65
C THR A 540 -11.73 32.66 6.74
N ILE A 541 -11.89 32.01 5.58
CA ILE A 541 -12.20 30.59 5.42
C ILE A 541 -10.89 29.83 5.19
N PHE A 542 -10.67 28.77 5.95
CA PHE A 542 -9.54 27.85 5.81
C PHE A 542 -9.98 26.62 5.02
N LEU A 543 -9.26 26.29 3.95
CA LEU A 543 -9.51 25.10 3.15
C LEU A 543 -8.85 23.88 3.79
N ALA A 544 -9.59 22.79 3.94
CA ALA A 544 -9.10 21.54 4.51
C ALA A 544 -9.55 20.35 3.70
N ILE A 545 -8.70 19.31 3.66
CA ILE A 545 -9.03 18.04 3.02
C ILE A 545 -9.94 17.22 3.94
N ASP A 546 -11.01 16.64 3.36
CA ASP A 546 -12.12 15.97 4.04
C ASP A 546 -11.69 14.88 5.06
N TRP A 547 -10.65 14.11 4.75
CA TRP A 547 -10.27 12.92 5.52
C TRP A 547 -9.89 13.19 6.99
N TYR A 548 -9.20 14.31 7.28
CA TYR A 548 -8.74 14.62 8.65
C TYR A 548 -9.85 15.18 9.56
N PHE A 549 -10.83 15.86 8.97
CA PHE A 549 -11.81 16.66 9.70
C PHE A 549 -13.15 15.93 9.95
N LYS A 550 -13.32 14.70 9.46
CA LYS A 550 -14.51 13.88 9.74
C LYS A 550 -14.60 13.36 11.18
N LYS A 551 -13.47 13.36 11.93
CA LYS A 551 -13.40 12.81 13.29
C LYS A 551 -13.46 13.89 14.36
N PHE A 552 -14.12 13.58 15.51
CA PHE A 552 -14.07 14.44 16.69
C PHE A 552 -12.63 14.51 17.25
N PRO A 553 -12.11 15.69 17.73
CA PRO A 553 -12.80 16.98 17.85
C PRO A 553 -12.74 17.88 16.60
N LEU A 554 -11.97 17.55 15.55
CA LEU A 554 -11.75 18.41 14.39
C LEU A 554 -13.05 18.66 13.58
N LYS A 555 -14.01 17.74 13.63
CA LYS A 555 -15.34 17.92 13.03
C LYS A 555 -16.04 19.21 13.53
N LEU A 556 -15.78 19.63 14.74
CA LEU A 556 -16.35 20.86 15.31
C LEU A 556 -15.86 22.13 14.60
N LEU A 557 -14.61 22.13 14.08
CA LEU A 557 -14.06 23.25 13.31
C LEU A 557 -14.79 23.44 11.98
N VAL A 558 -15.30 22.36 11.39
CA VAL A 558 -16.08 22.40 10.15
C VAL A 558 -17.51 22.88 10.43
N SER A 559 -18.15 22.37 11.48
CA SER A 559 -19.55 22.70 11.77
C SER A 559 -19.71 24.12 12.34
N ASN A 560 -18.80 24.58 13.20
CA ASN A 560 -18.91 25.82 13.97
C ASN A 560 -17.66 26.72 13.91
N GLY A 561 -16.69 26.39 13.07
CA GLY A 561 -15.46 27.14 12.84
C GLY A 561 -15.38 27.75 11.44
N ASN A 562 -14.18 28.16 11.08
CA ASN A 562 -13.86 28.78 9.78
C ASN A 562 -13.28 27.78 8.77
N VAL A 563 -13.50 26.48 8.97
CA VAL A 563 -12.95 25.45 8.09
C VAL A 563 -14.04 24.95 7.17
N ILE A 564 -13.74 24.86 5.87
CA ILE A 564 -14.56 24.16 4.88
C ILE A 564 -13.79 22.94 4.35
N LEU A 565 -14.53 21.89 4.05
CA LEU A 565 -13.95 20.69 3.48
C LEU A 565 -14.06 20.77 1.96
N ILE A 566 -12.90 20.73 1.33
CA ILE A 566 -12.82 20.72 -0.13
C ILE A 566 -12.19 19.40 -0.56
N ASP A 567 -12.83 18.75 -1.51
CA ASP A 567 -12.30 17.56 -2.16
C ASP A 567 -11.93 17.91 -3.60
N ILE A 568 -10.81 18.61 -3.74
CA ILE A 568 -10.29 19.03 -5.05
C ILE A 568 -10.08 17.81 -5.96
N ASN A 569 -9.82 16.65 -5.39
CA ASN A 569 -9.54 15.43 -6.14
C ASN A 569 -10.81 14.73 -6.67
N LYS A 570 -11.99 15.01 -6.09
CA LYS A 570 -13.25 14.39 -6.55
C LYS A 570 -14.06 15.27 -7.48
N ASN A 571 -14.06 16.59 -7.26
CA ASN A 571 -14.81 17.53 -8.08
C ASN A 571 -14.21 18.93 -8.00
N ILE A 572 -13.26 19.23 -8.89
CA ILE A 572 -12.57 20.52 -8.92
C ILE A 572 -13.52 21.66 -9.23
N ARG A 573 -14.48 21.46 -10.14
CA ARG A 573 -15.47 22.48 -10.50
C ARG A 573 -16.26 22.91 -9.27
N LYS A 574 -16.84 21.96 -8.54
CA LYS A 574 -17.59 22.25 -7.30
C LYS A 574 -16.73 22.90 -6.23
N SER A 575 -15.48 22.48 -6.09
CA SER A 575 -14.52 23.07 -5.15
C SER A 575 -14.20 24.52 -5.50
N VAL A 576 -14.00 24.82 -6.77
CA VAL A 576 -13.80 26.20 -7.26
C VAL A 576 -15.06 27.04 -7.09
N GLU A 577 -16.24 26.52 -7.44
CA GLU A 577 -17.53 27.19 -7.22
C GLU A 577 -17.75 27.54 -5.75
N GLU A 578 -17.38 26.65 -4.82
CA GLU A 578 -17.51 26.89 -3.38
C GLU A 578 -16.53 27.97 -2.88
N ILE A 579 -15.26 27.89 -3.28
CA ILE A 579 -14.25 28.92 -2.96
C ILE A 579 -14.71 30.29 -3.47
N VAL A 580 -15.11 30.36 -4.73
CA VAL A 580 -15.61 31.59 -5.38
C VAL A 580 -16.86 32.11 -4.71
N GLY A 581 -17.77 31.21 -4.31
CA GLY A 581 -18.99 31.58 -3.59
C GLY A 581 -18.71 32.30 -2.27
N TYR A 582 -17.70 31.86 -1.50
CA TYR A 582 -17.26 32.56 -0.30
C TYR A 582 -16.59 33.91 -0.60
N LEU A 583 -15.73 33.97 -1.61
CA LEU A 583 -15.09 35.23 -2.03
C LEU A 583 -16.12 36.27 -2.50
N LYS A 584 -17.11 35.86 -3.30
CA LYS A 584 -18.23 36.72 -3.72
C LYS A 584 -19.12 37.18 -2.57
N SER A 585 -19.11 36.46 -1.45
CA SER A 585 -19.79 36.85 -0.22
C SER A 585 -18.96 37.77 0.68
N GLY A 586 -17.84 38.30 0.18
CA GLY A 586 -16.98 39.22 0.91
C GLY A 586 -16.07 38.52 1.94
N LYS A 587 -15.90 37.21 1.90
CA LYS A 587 -15.00 36.47 2.76
C LYS A 587 -13.60 36.41 2.17
N ASN A 588 -12.61 36.23 3.05
CA ASN A 588 -11.26 35.82 2.65
C ASN A 588 -11.18 34.32 2.55
N VAL A 589 -10.27 33.79 1.71
CA VAL A 589 -9.97 32.37 1.66
C VAL A 589 -8.47 32.16 1.84
N LEU A 590 -8.08 31.23 2.69
CA LEU A 590 -6.68 30.85 2.93
C LEU A 590 -6.40 29.49 2.31
N ILE A 591 -5.41 29.46 1.43
CA ILE A 591 -5.01 28.30 0.63
C ILE A 591 -3.52 27.99 0.88
N PHE A 592 -3.20 26.70 1.00
CA PHE A 592 -1.84 26.17 0.92
C PHE A 592 -1.62 25.64 -0.49
N PRO A 593 -1.01 26.41 -1.41
CA PRO A 593 -0.96 26.06 -2.81
C PRO A 593 -0.06 24.86 -3.12
N GLU A 594 0.81 24.44 -2.20
CA GLU A 594 1.58 23.20 -2.29
C GLU A 594 0.70 21.93 -2.30
N GLY A 595 -0.54 22.03 -1.81
CA GLY A 595 -1.49 20.92 -1.72
C GLY A 595 -1.16 19.86 -0.68
N ALA A 596 0.04 19.85 -0.10
CA ALA A 596 0.47 18.94 0.96
C ALA A 596 1.55 19.60 1.83
N ARG A 597 1.75 19.10 3.06
CA ARG A 597 2.84 19.54 3.93
C ARG A 597 4.20 19.13 3.37
N THR A 598 5.17 20.05 3.42
CA THR A 598 6.55 19.79 2.98
C THR A 598 7.15 18.52 3.60
N LYS A 599 8.04 17.88 2.87
CA LYS A 599 8.75 16.66 3.32
C LYS A 599 10.13 16.99 3.93
N ASP A 600 10.75 18.05 3.47
CA ASP A 600 12.13 18.44 3.76
C ASP A 600 12.28 19.86 4.33
N GLY A 601 11.17 20.55 4.57
CA GLY A 601 11.15 21.93 5.06
C GLY A 601 11.19 23.00 3.96
N LYS A 602 11.42 22.63 2.70
CA LYS A 602 11.46 23.55 1.56
C LYS A 602 10.06 23.83 1.01
N VAL A 603 9.92 24.93 0.29
CA VAL A 603 8.69 25.31 -0.41
C VAL A 603 8.59 24.47 -1.69
N ALA A 604 7.46 23.79 -1.86
CA ALA A 604 7.19 22.98 -3.06
C ALA A 604 6.59 23.80 -4.19
N GLU A 605 6.34 23.19 -5.34
CA GLU A 605 5.66 23.83 -6.47
C GLU A 605 4.24 24.26 -6.10
N PHE A 606 3.84 25.45 -6.55
CA PHE A 606 2.52 26.00 -6.28
C PHE A 606 1.50 25.64 -7.38
N LYS A 607 0.37 25.12 -6.96
CA LYS A 607 -0.78 24.83 -7.83
C LYS A 607 -1.47 26.12 -8.23
N LYS A 608 -1.94 26.19 -9.48
CA LYS A 608 -2.44 27.42 -10.12
C LYS A 608 -3.87 27.82 -9.73
N VAL A 609 -4.65 26.97 -9.03
CA VAL A 609 -6.08 27.22 -8.76
C VAL A 609 -6.33 28.59 -8.11
N PHE A 610 -5.52 28.98 -7.14
CA PHE A 610 -5.67 30.29 -6.51
C PHE A 610 -5.38 31.45 -7.47
N ALA A 611 -4.44 31.27 -8.41
CA ALA A 611 -4.09 32.27 -9.41
C ALA A 611 -5.20 32.43 -10.45
N ILE A 612 -5.82 31.34 -10.87
CA ILE A 612 -7.01 31.36 -11.75
C ILE A 612 -8.15 32.14 -11.07
N ILE A 613 -8.48 31.80 -9.82
CA ILE A 613 -9.55 32.48 -9.08
C ILE A 613 -9.21 33.96 -8.85
N SER A 614 -7.97 34.28 -8.52
CA SER A 614 -7.50 35.66 -8.35
C SER A 614 -7.73 36.48 -9.61
N LYS A 615 -7.24 36.01 -10.74
CA LYS A 615 -7.32 36.72 -12.01
C LYS A 615 -8.75 36.89 -12.50
N GLU A 616 -9.55 35.83 -12.49
CA GLU A 616 -10.91 35.87 -13.01
C GLU A 616 -11.90 36.65 -12.14
N LEU A 617 -11.64 36.75 -10.82
CA LEU A 617 -12.42 37.58 -9.90
C LEU A 617 -11.86 38.99 -9.69
N GLY A 618 -10.65 39.27 -10.15
CA GLY A 618 -9.98 40.54 -9.89
C GLY A 618 -9.62 40.74 -8.39
N ILE A 619 -9.33 39.65 -7.65
CA ILE A 619 -9.05 39.67 -6.23
C ILE A 619 -7.55 39.50 -5.97
N ASP A 620 -7.00 40.40 -5.14
CA ASP A 620 -5.57 40.36 -4.77
C ASP A 620 -5.19 39.09 -4.02
N VAL A 621 -3.96 38.59 -4.26
CA VAL A 621 -3.33 37.51 -3.51
C VAL A 621 -2.40 38.09 -2.47
N GLN A 622 -2.65 37.81 -1.19
CA GLN A 622 -1.78 38.19 -0.07
C GLN A 622 -0.90 37.00 0.32
N CYS A 623 0.40 37.12 0.13
CA CYS A 623 1.36 36.12 0.55
C CYS A 623 1.58 36.17 2.07
N LEU A 624 1.63 34.99 2.71
CA LEU A 624 1.97 34.77 4.11
C LEU A 624 3.13 33.77 4.18
N GLY A 625 4.06 33.96 5.10
CA GLY A 625 5.21 33.06 5.25
C GLY A 625 5.29 32.45 6.63
N ILE A 626 5.61 31.16 6.70
CA ILE A 626 5.89 30.42 7.94
C ILE A 626 7.32 29.88 7.89
N LYS A 627 8.11 30.12 8.95
CA LYS A 627 9.46 29.63 9.13
C LYS A 627 9.62 28.98 10.50
N GLY A 628 10.25 27.80 10.56
CA GLY A 628 10.43 27.03 11.80
C GLY A 628 9.26 26.10 12.14
N GLY A 629 8.22 26.05 11.29
CA GLY A 629 7.08 25.15 11.49
C GLY A 629 7.46 23.67 11.30
N PHE A 630 8.36 23.38 10.36
CA PHE A 630 8.85 22.03 10.09
C PHE A 630 9.64 21.47 11.27
N GLU A 631 10.56 22.24 11.86
CA GLU A 631 11.36 21.88 13.02
C GLU A 631 10.52 21.79 14.31
N ALA A 632 9.41 22.51 14.35
CA ALA A 632 8.48 22.49 15.48
C ALA A 632 7.54 21.28 15.42
N TYR A 633 6.98 20.95 14.26
CA TYR A 633 6.05 19.83 14.13
C TYR A 633 5.96 19.32 12.68
N SER A 634 6.99 18.65 12.21
CA SER A 634 6.98 18.04 10.89
C SER A 634 6.00 16.85 10.80
N ARG A 635 5.69 16.41 9.59
CA ARG A 635 4.81 15.26 9.33
C ARG A 635 5.32 13.94 9.93
N TYR A 636 6.59 13.86 10.33
CA TYR A 636 7.26 12.69 10.90
C TYR A 636 7.22 12.66 12.44
N MET A 637 6.77 13.75 13.10
CA MET A 637 6.77 13.86 14.55
C MET A 637 5.42 13.46 15.14
N LYS A 638 5.45 12.73 16.27
CA LYS A 638 4.23 12.37 17.02
C LYS A 638 3.69 13.55 17.85
N PHE A 639 4.58 14.41 18.37
CA PHE A 639 4.24 15.56 19.21
C PHE A 639 5.03 16.79 18.78
N PRO A 640 4.45 18.00 18.92
CA PRO A 640 5.15 19.24 18.63
C PRO A 640 6.29 19.49 19.63
N LYS A 641 7.38 20.11 19.15
CA LYS A 641 8.51 20.53 19.97
C LYS A 641 8.48 22.05 20.21
N PRO A 642 8.95 22.54 21.36
CA PRO A 642 8.98 23.99 21.67
C PRO A 642 10.10 24.69 20.88
N LYS A 643 9.86 24.91 19.61
CA LYS A 643 10.76 25.63 18.69
C LYS A 643 10.22 27.04 18.43
N LYS A 644 11.14 27.99 18.10
CA LYS A 644 10.77 29.35 17.70
C LYS A 644 10.18 29.31 16.29
N ILE A 645 9.01 29.91 16.09
CA ILE A 645 8.35 30.06 14.81
C ILE A 645 8.27 31.53 14.44
N LYS A 646 8.69 31.89 13.23
CA LYS A 646 8.50 33.20 12.65
C LYS A 646 7.36 33.14 11.63
N VAL A 647 6.45 34.12 11.66
CA VAL A 647 5.34 34.22 10.72
C VAL A 647 5.17 35.67 10.27
N ALA A 648 4.98 35.87 8.99
CA ALA A 648 4.91 37.20 8.41
C ALA A 648 3.82 37.35 7.36
N VAL A 649 3.27 38.59 7.29
CA VAL A 649 2.52 39.07 6.14
C VAL A 649 3.54 39.63 5.15
N LEU A 650 3.57 39.02 3.96
CA LEU A 650 4.50 39.37 2.89
C LEU A 650 3.85 40.33 1.89
N ASP A 651 4.33 40.36 0.67
CA ASP A 651 3.82 41.28 -0.34
C ASP A 651 2.51 40.81 -0.97
N ILE A 652 1.78 41.72 -1.60
CA ILE A 652 0.53 41.51 -2.32
C ILE A 652 0.85 41.34 -3.79
N ILE A 653 0.18 40.38 -4.43
CA ILE A 653 0.22 40.17 -5.88
C ILE A 653 -1.11 40.64 -6.46
N LYS A 654 -1.05 41.49 -7.47
CA LYS A 654 -2.20 41.93 -8.22
C LYS A 654 -2.67 40.86 -9.18
N PRO A 655 -3.97 40.78 -9.51
CA PRO A 655 -4.55 39.78 -10.44
C PRO A 655 -4.20 40.07 -11.90
N GLU A 656 -2.93 40.36 -12.19
CA GLU A 656 -2.41 40.75 -13.51
C GLU A 656 -1.36 39.75 -14.00
N GLY A 657 -1.30 39.52 -15.31
CA GLY A 657 -0.37 38.55 -15.92
C GLY A 657 -1.03 37.20 -16.21
N SER A 658 -0.25 36.17 -16.52
CA SER A 658 -0.72 34.81 -16.68
C SER A 658 -0.97 34.11 -15.33
N TYR A 659 -1.69 33.01 -15.32
CA TYR A 659 -1.89 32.20 -14.11
C TYR A 659 -0.57 31.68 -13.56
N GLU A 660 0.34 31.31 -14.46
CA GLU A 660 1.69 30.88 -14.17
C GLU A 660 2.50 31.96 -13.48
N GLU A 661 2.49 33.18 -14.03
CA GLU A 661 3.22 34.32 -13.44
C GLU A 661 2.73 34.68 -12.04
N ILE A 662 1.42 34.64 -11.81
CA ILE A 662 0.85 34.90 -10.46
C ILE A 662 1.31 33.80 -9.49
N ALA A 663 1.29 32.53 -9.90
CA ALA A 663 1.66 31.40 -9.07
C ALA A 663 3.18 31.43 -8.75
N GLU A 664 4.03 31.69 -9.74
CA GLU A 664 5.48 31.71 -9.57
C GLU A 664 5.92 32.92 -8.70
N LYS A 665 5.35 34.11 -8.91
CA LYS A 665 5.59 35.28 -8.04
C LYS A 665 5.25 34.98 -6.57
N ALA A 666 4.12 34.29 -6.32
CA ALA A 666 3.74 33.92 -4.97
C ALA A 666 4.76 32.96 -4.35
N LYS A 667 5.20 31.98 -5.11
CA LYS A 667 6.24 31.02 -4.69
C LYS A 667 7.57 31.71 -4.42
N GLU A 668 8.05 32.60 -5.30
CA GLU A 668 9.28 33.34 -5.11
C GLU A 668 9.26 34.20 -3.83
N ILE A 669 8.18 34.97 -3.60
CA ILE A 669 8.02 35.81 -2.41
C ILE A 669 8.10 34.95 -1.14
N ILE A 670 7.40 33.81 -1.11
CA ILE A 670 7.34 32.94 0.06
C ILE A 670 8.66 32.18 0.24
N THR A 671 9.28 31.69 -0.84
CA THR A 671 10.58 31.01 -0.79
C THR A 671 11.67 31.94 -0.26
N LYS A 672 11.74 33.17 -0.78
CA LYS A 672 12.68 34.20 -0.29
C LYS A 672 12.55 34.45 1.21
N TYR A 673 11.33 34.47 1.73
CA TYR A 673 11.10 34.61 3.17
C TYR A 673 11.53 33.36 3.96
N VAL A 674 11.21 32.16 3.47
CA VAL A 674 11.56 30.91 4.16
C VAL A 674 13.06 30.70 4.22
N GLU A 675 13.79 31.06 3.16
CA GLU A 675 15.25 30.90 3.01
C GLU A 675 16.05 32.06 3.60
N SER A 676 15.44 33.23 3.90
CA SER A 676 16.14 34.35 4.58
C SER A 676 16.64 33.91 5.96
N GLU A 677 17.75 34.42 6.44
CA GLU A 677 18.32 34.12 7.76
C GLU A 677 17.41 34.47 8.97
#